data_06b9bd4aa7bbe8ae0f9704cea9f34f7d
#
_entry.id   06b9bd4aa7bbe8ae0f9704cea9f34f7d
#
_cell.length_a   1.000
_cell.length_b   1.000
_cell.length_c   1.000
_cell.angle_alpha   90.00
_cell.angle_beta   90.00
_cell.angle_gamma   90.00
#
_symmetry.space_group_name_H-M   'P 1'
#
loop_
_entity.id
_entity.type
_entity.pdbx_description
1 polymer ?
#
loop_
_entity_poly.entity_id
_entity_poly.type
_entity_poly.pdbx_seq_one_letter_code
_entity_poly.pdbx_strand_id
1 'polypeptide(L)'
;MSSPTFRAVAAALGAAALALAGSVAPPAAAAPHDVKHSVPHDVTYSVSVGTPVPYTHPTDTPASVYVDKDGTFYFQQSAALYGAKDPRYWDFFTGTDMDGAARSSAISDAVNPANPADKNNDTTWRCDNSPTGREATYAVGNAGYSQKNYCDLSGVWVDPDTGDWYGLVHNEFTPAPFSDGIHFDAIDYALSKDQGRTWTIKDHAITSPYSTQRGDTTQFPHETYSYGDGDQRLFVDTASGYFYVYYGSRVVAKGGNWQDSLAHVARAPISSKMARGSWQKWYDGHWSQPGVGGLESNMVPVDGASSTGYTPVAGDYDPSHAGTVAQQIAAGQLPPKSPLFVMNITYNAYLGLYIGEPEAVNGTAPQRIYATDDLTSQKWHLIGDTGGYTNNSWYRWFLDGANRTSSTIVGKTFRSYCSIDCQGGADGEYVDITVGSSAPAAPPVDVTKAYRIASGDGRVLAQAADGVSVTSDPAATRSALQPWVFTSNGDGSYRIAAASTGKLLGVPTTPKSGRAWGAKPVLAAAGAGGPTVGQQWFVVPVTSTGPYRLVNRYSGLVLGLSARPGRLAETTPVRSWSDTTGSAVGGSRTAAEQTLGLTPTGPASGGSLDGTHTLTASGKALDDPGHSTEQGAQLITWSPNAGANQNWVFTRQPDGSYQIVNGESKLCADVTASSRAAGAEVIQWPCTGGANQHWSVTATADGRYTVASKASGLLLTTAATTDGALVTQQPDTGSALQRWTLG
;
A
#
# COMPACT_ATOMS: atom_id res chain seq x y z
N MET A 1 -90.39 -20.01 14.62
CA MET A 1 -90.46 -21.42 15.00
C MET A 1 -89.03 -21.91 15.17
N SER A 2 -88.71 -22.18 16.44
CA SER A 2 -87.78 -23.16 16.99
C SER A 2 -86.33 -23.21 16.50
N SER A 3 -85.43 -22.75 17.35
CA SER A 3 -84.07 -23.31 17.53
C SER A 3 -84.08 -24.81 17.82
N PRO A 4 -82.96 -25.51 17.63
CA PRO A 4 -82.20 -25.79 18.85
C PRO A 4 -80.68 -25.66 18.74
N THR A 5 -80.11 -25.30 19.89
CA THR A 5 -78.74 -25.35 20.35
C THR A 5 -78.12 -26.75 20.26
N PHE A 6 -76.86 -26.81 19.83
CA PHE A 6 -75.97 -27.87 20.24
C PHE A 6 -74.59 -27.31 20.67
N ARG A 7 -74.21 -27.64 21.89
CA ARG A 7 -72.86 -27.44 22.47
C ARG A 7 -71.91 -28.39 21.81
N ALA A 8 -70.73 -27.89 21.41
CA ALA A 8 -69.58 -28.70 21.06
C ALA A 8 -68.39 -28.28 21.92
N VAL A 9 -67.79 -29.28 22.45
CA VAL A 9 -66.64 -29.28 23.38
C VAL A 9 -65.41 -28.74 22.73
N ALA A 10 -64.69 -27.82 23.37
CA ALA A 10 -63.42 -27.34 22.97
C ALA A 10 -62.34 -28.41 23.25
N ALA A 11 -61.66 -28.89 22.20
CA ALA A 11 -60.38 -29.58 22.29
C ALA A 11 -59.28 -28.59 21.87
N ALA A 12 -58.50 -28.13 22.84
CA ALA A 12 -57.34 -27.29 22.57
C ALA A 12 -56.25 -28.16 22.00
N LEU A 13 -55.93 -27.97 20.74
CA LEU A 13 -54.66 -28.38 20.12
C LEU A 13 -53.80 -27.13 19.96
N GLY A 14 -52.84 -26.97 20.89
CA GLY A 14 -51.81 -25.99 20.78
C GLY A 14 -50.83 -26.31 19.64
N ALA A 15 -50.94 -25.61 18.53
CA ALA A 15 -49.90 -25.56 17.55
C ALA A 15 -48.85 -24.54 17.98
N ALA A 16 -47.76 -25.04 18.57
CA ALA A 16 -46.56 -24.23 18.78
C ALA A 16 -45.91 -23.99 17.39
N ALA A 17 -46.16 -22.82 16.82
CA ALA A 17 -45.36 -22.30 15.73
C ALA A 17 -43.98 -21.93 16.30
N LEU A 18 -43.01 -22.85 16.17
CA LEU A 18 -41.61 -22.50 16.27
C LEU A 18 -41.29 -21.56 15.10
N ALA A 19 -41.24 -20.26 15.35
CA ALA A 19 -40.56 -19.32 14.52
C ALA A 19 -39.05 -19.62 14.65
N LEU A 20 -38.48 -20.38 13.70
CA LEU A 20 -37.05 -20.38 13.48
C LEU A 20 -36.69 -18.96 13.01
N ALA A 21 -36.38 -18.09 13.99
CA ALA A 21 -35.54 -16.93 13.72
C ALA A 21 -34.14 -17.51 13.37
N GLY A 22 -33.91 -17.70 12.10
CA GLY A 22 -32.58 -17.92 11.59
C GLY A 22 -31.75 -16.69 11.95
N SER A 23 -30.99 -16.76 13.02
CA SER A 23 -29.89 -15.85 13.28
C SER A 23 -28.90 -16.07 12.13
N VAL A 24 -28.95 -15.19 11.12
CA VAL A 24 -27.84 -15.03 10.20
C VAL A 24 -26.67 -14.58 11.08
N ALA A 25 -25.78 -15.52 11.38
CA ALA A 25 -24.52 -15.19 12.01
C ALA A 25 -23.85 -14.12 11.13
N PRO A 26 -23.36 -13.00 11.67
CA PRO A 26 -22.57 -12.06 10.91
C PRO A 26 -21.42 -12.85 10.30
N PRO A 27 -20.99 -12.53 9.05
CA PRO A 27 -19.83 -13.19 8.45
C PRO A 27 -18.70 -13.10 9.47
N ALA A 28 -18.03 -14.24 9.70
CA ALA A 28 -16.95 -14.32 10.65
C ALA A 28 -15.97 -13.18 10.34
N ALA A 29 -15.87 -12.23 11.25
CA ALA A 29 -14.81 -11.23 11.21
C ALA A 29 -13.50 -12.00 11.08
N ALA A 30 -12.64 -11.59 10.15
CA ALA A 30 -11.28 -12.11 10.11
C ALA A 30 -10.73 -12.03 11.54
N ALA A 31 -10.18 -13.14 12.02
CA ALA A 31 -9.66 -13.20 13.38
C ALA A 31 -8.72 -12.01 13.60
N PRO A 32 -8.81 -11.31 14.75
CA PRO A 32 -7.93 -10.19 15.01
C PRO A 32 -6.49 -10.66 14.84
N HIS A 33 -5.72 -9.89 14.10
CA HIS A 33 -4.30 -10.14 13.89
C HIS A 33 -3.58 -9.98 15.23
N ASP A 34 -3.41 -11.05 15.98
CA ASP A 34 -2.51 -11.09 17.14
C ASP A 34 -1.06 -11.09 16.65
N VAL A 35 -0.64 -9.97 16.05
CA VAL A 35 0.76 -9.68 15.77
C VAL A 35 1.24 -8.76 16.87
N LYS A 36 1.83 -9.33 17.91
CA LYS A 36 2.58 -8.55 18.88
C LYS A 36 3.91 -8.12 18.28
N HIS A 37 3.90 -7.12 17.43
CA HIS A 37 5.06 -6.35 17.08
C HIS A 37 4.80 -4.91 17.53
N SER A 38 5.18 -4.55 18.75
CA SER A 38 5.41 -3.15 19.09
C SER A 38 6.50 -2.61 18.15
N VAL A 39 6.35 -1.39 17.63
CA VAL A 39 7.48 -0.70 16.97
C VAL A 39 8.66 -0.82 17.93
N PRO A 40 9.74 -1.56 17.59
CA PRO A 40 10.73 -1.94 18.59
C PRO A 40 11.44 -0.69 19.11
N HIS A 41 11.48 -0.50 20.41
CA HIS A 41 12.15 0.65 21.06
C HIS A 41 13.67 0.70 20.80
N ASP A 42 14.27 -0.43 20.40
CA ASP A 42 15.69 -0.55 20.13
C ASP A 42 16.08 -0.32 18.66
N VAL A 43 15.08 -0.01 17.79
CA VAL A 43 15.31 0.27 16.37
C VAL A 43 15.47 1.76 16.15
N THR A 44 16.56 2.14 15.50
CA THR A 44 16.78 3.51 15.05
C THR A 44 16.23 3.68 13.62
N TYR A 45 15.49 4.76 13.41
CA TYR A 45 14.98 5.15 12.12
C TYR A 45 15.67 6.40 11.60
N SER A 46 15.66 6.57 10.29
CA SER A 46 16.11 7.81 9.65
C SER A 46 15.12 8.22 8.57
N VAL A 47 14.95 9.53 8.42
CA VAL A 47 14.14 10.14 7.37
C VAL A 47 15.05 11.10 6.62
N SER A 48 15.12 10.96 5.30
CA SER A 48 15.80 11.90 4.42
C SER A 48 14.84 12.40 3.35
N VAL A 49 14.99 13.67 2.98
CA VAL A 49 14.06 14.39 2.12
C VAL A 49 14.80 14.89 0.89
N GLY A 50 14.22 14.66 -0.28
CA GLY A 50 14.70 15.19 -1.55
C GLY A 50 14.38 16.68 -1.72
N THR A 51 14.78 17.23 -2.87
CA THR A 51 14.43 18.61 -3.24
C THR A 51 12.92 18.71 -3.54
N PRO A 52 12.24 19.75 -3.05
CA PRO A 52 10.84 19.99 -3.39
C PRO A 52 10.64 20.15 -4.90
N VAL A 53 9.59 19.55 -5.41
CA VAL A 53 9.19 19.58 -6.82
C VAL A 53 7.78 20.14 -6.89
N PRO A 54 7.51 21.14 -7.77
CA PRO A 54 6.17 21.71 -7.90
C PRO A 54 5.13 20.66 -8.30
N TYR A 55 3.94 20.74 -7.69
CA TYR A 55 2.72 20.03 -8.04
C TYR A 55 1.71 21.01 -8.60
N THR A 56 1.17 20.76 -9.79
CA THR A 56 0.47 21.76 -10.59
C THR A 56 -1.04 21.84 -10.36
N HIS A 57 -1.58 21.01 -9.46
CA HIS A 57 -3.03 20.93 -9.20
C HIS A 57 -3.34 21.07 -7.69
N PRO A 58 -2.86 22.14 -7.02
CA PRO A 58 -3.22 22.39 -5.64
C PRO A 58 -4.71 22.71 -5.52
N THR A 59 -5.36 22.19 -4.48
CA THR A 59 -6.76 22.49 -4.17
C THR A 59 -7.07 22.13 -2.71
N ASP A 60 -8.28 22.37 -2.30
CA ASP A 60 -8.79 22.26 -0.92
C ASP A 60 -9.05 20.81 -0.47
N THR A 61 -8.43 19.83 -1.12
CA THR A 61 -8.41 18.42 -0.72
C THR A 61 -7.09 17.74 -1.10
N PRO A 62 -6.72 16.63 -0.44
CA PRO A 62 -5.66 15.76 -0.95
C PRO A 62 -6.11 15.07 -2.24
N ALA A 63 -5.15 14.68 -3.08
CA ALA A 63 -5.48 13.86 -4.23
C ALA A 63 -5.81 12.43 -3.79
N SER A 64 -7.01 11.97 -4.16
CA SER A 64 -7.40 10.57 -4.03
C SER A 64 -6.99 9.80 -5.29
N VAL A 65 -5.97 8.93 -5.18
CA VAL A 65 -5.44 8.17 -6.31
C VAL A 65 -6.04 6.77 -6.37
N TYR A 66 -6.46 6.32 -7.55
CA TYR A 66 -7.03 4.99 -7.76
C TYR A 66 -6.91 4.53 -9.22
N VAL A 67 -7.08 3.23 -9.43
CA VAL A 67 -7.10 2.61 -10.76
C VAL A 67 -8.47 1.95 -10.95
N ASP A 68 -9.15 2.27 -12.05
CA ASP A 68 -10.43 1.65 -12.38
C ASP A 68 -10.26 0.24 -12.96
N LYS A 69 -11.37 -0.49 -13.07
CA LYS A 69 -11.43 -1.89 -13.55
C LYS A 69 -10.79 -2.11 -14.92
N ASP A 70 -10.80 -1.09 -15.79
CA ASP A 70 -10.19 -1.14 -17.12
C ASP A 70 -8.68 -0.80 -17.13
N GLY A 71 -8.09 -0.56 -15.93
CA GLY A 71 -6.69 -0.17 -15.78
C GLY A 71 -6.39 1.30 -15.99
N THR A 72 -7.42 2.13 -16.17
CA THR A 72 -7.26 3.58 -16.25
C THR A 72 -6.90 4.15 -14.89
N PHE A 73 -5.83 4.90 -14.83
CA PHE A 73 -5.44 5.65 -13.64
C PHE A 73 -6.23 6.94 -13.54
N TYR A 74 -6.68 7.22 -12.33
CA TYR A 74 -7.32 8.48 -11.96
C TYR A 74 -6.73 9.02 -10.65
N PHE A 75 -6.76 10.33 -10.52
CA PHE A 75 -6.84 10.96 -9.21
C PHE A 75 -7.98 11.97 -9.20
N GLN A 76 -8.54 12.21 -8.02
CA GLN A 76 -9.68 13.08 -7.79
C GLN A 76 -9.32 14.10 -6.73
N GLN A 77 -9.74 15.35 -6.93
CA GLN A 77 -9.65 16.47 -5.99
C GLN A 77 -10.90 17.32 -6.08
N SER A 78 -11.17 18.07 -5.01
CA SER A 78 -12.37 18.90 -4.87
C SER A 78 -12.04 20.28 -4.33
N ALA A 79 -12.98 21.19 -4.50
CA ALA A 79 -13.07 22.43 -3.76
C ALA A 79 -14.53 22.83 -3.61
N ALA A 80 -14.89 23.33 -2.43
CA ALA A 80 -16.24 23.83 -2.13
C ALA A 80 -16.19 25.12 -1.32
N LEU A 81 -15.72 26.20 -1.95
CA LEU A 81 -15.54 27.49 -1.30
C LEU A 81 -16.86 28.24 -1.10
N TYR A 82 -16.89 29.20 -0.18
CA TYR A 82 -18.12 29.67 0.49
C TYR A 82 -18.80 30.85 -0.17
N GLY A 83 -18.07 31.72 -0.83
CA GLY A 83 -18.59 32.93 -1.47
C GLY A 83 -19.46 32.67 -2.70
N ALA A 84 -20.36 33.57 -3.03
CA ALA A 84 -21.32 33.41 -4.13
C ALA A 84 -20.69 33.16 -5.53
N LYS A 85 -19.44 33.57 -5.72
CA LYS A 85 -18.70 33.39 -6.97
C LYS A 85 -17.55 32.44 -6.86
N ASP A 86 -17.37 31.81 -5.69
CA ASP A 86 -16.26 30.93 -5.45
C ASP A 86 -16.51 29.55 -6.11
N PRO A 87 -15.45 28.86 -6.53
CA PRO A 87 -15.59 27.58 -7.20
C PRO A 87 -16.08 26.49 -6.25
N ARG A 88 -16.89 25.58 -6.80
CA ARG A 88 -17.35 24.35 -6.16
C ARG A 88 -17.35 23.25 -7.20
N TYR A 89 -16.41 22.30 -7.09
CA TYR A 89 -16.25 21.26 -8.10
C TYR A 89 -15.67 19.97 -7.52
N TRP A 90 -15.95 18.89 -8.22
CA TRP A 90 -15.25 17.61 -8.07
C TRP A 90 -14.50 17.35 -9.37
N ASP A 91 -13.19 17.52 -9.36
CA ASP A 91 -12.36 17.35 -10.54
C ASP A 91 -11.70 15.97 -10.55
N PHE A 92 -11.59 15.42 -11.75
CA PHE A 92 -10.99 14.12 -12.03
C PHE A 92 -9.90 14.28 -13.07
N PHE A 93 -8.76 13.68 -12.77
CA PHE A 93 -7.58 13.71 -13.63
C PHE A 93 -7.25 12.28 -14.06
N THR A 94 -6.78 12.09 -15.29
CA THR A 94 -6.42 10.78 -15.84
C THR A 94 -5.19 10.88 -16.72
N GLY A 95 -4.38 9.81 -16.72
CA GLY A 95 -3.13 9.74 -17.46
C GLY A 95 -2.43 8.40 -17.26
N THR A 96 -1.14 8.37 -17.52
CA THR A 96 -0.32 7.17 -17.28
C THR A 96 -0.04 6.95 -15.79
N ASP A 97 0.16 8.04 -15.08
CA ASP A 97 0.45 8.13 -13.65
C ASP A 97 0.19 9.57 -13.17
N MET A 98 0.53 9.89 -11.93
CA MET A 98 0.32 11.20 -11.33
C MET A 98 1.00 12.34 -12.10
N ASP A 99 2.20 12.09 -12.64
CA ASP A 99 2.96 13.12 -13.36
C ASP A 99 2.41 13.39 -14.77
N GLY A 100 1.84 12.36 -15.40
CA GLY A 100 1.28 12.44 -16.75
C GLY A 100 -0.23 12.65 -16.80
N ALA A 101 -0.89 12.88 -15.66
CA ALA A 101 -2.32 13.05 -15.61
C ALA A 101 -2.74 14.48 -15.97
N ALA A 102 -3.87 14.60 -16.67
CA ALA A 102 -4.52 15.85 -16.99
C ALA A 102 -6.00 15.82 -16.61
N ARG A 103 -6.57 16.99 -16.36
CA ARG A 103 -8.00 17.13 -16.04
C ARG A 103 -8.87 16.50 -17.14
N SER A 104 -9.71 15.59 -16.75
CA SER A 104 -10.67 14.92 -17.64
C SER A 104 -11.96 15.73 -17.76
N SER A 105 -12.12 16.51 -18.81
CA SER A 105 -13.37 17.26 -19.05
C SER A 105 -14.58 16.33 -19.19
N ALA A 106 -14.39 15.11 -19.72
CA ALA A 106 -15.46 14.13 -19.87
C ALA A 106 -16.10 13.69 -18.55
N ILE A 107 -15.37 13.83 -17.43
CA ILE A 107 -15.87 13.53 -16.09
C ILE A 107 -16.05 14.83 -15.30
N SER A 108 -15.05 15.68 -15.25
CA SER A 108 -15.07 16.92 -14.45
C SER A 108 -16.15 17.92 -14.87
N ASP A 109 -16.53 17.93 -16.14
CA ASP A 109 -17.62 18.78 -16.66
C ASP A 109 -18.91 18.02 -16.88
N ALA A 110 -19.01 16.78 -16.38
CA ALA A 110 -20.21 15.95 -16.56
C ALA A 110 -21.42 16.54 -15.84
N VAL A 111 -22.54 16.48 -16.54
CA VAL A 111 -23.85 16.93 -16.06
C VAL A 111 -24.74 15.70 -15.92
N ASN A 112 -25.46 15.60 -14.81
CA ASN A 112 -26.43 14.52 -14.61
C ASN A 112 -27.58 14.66 -15.62
N PRO A 113 -27.78 13.69 -16.53
CA PRO A 113 -28.80 13.79 -17.55
C PRO A 113 -30.24 13.79 -16.98
N ALA A 114 -30.42 13.26 -15.77
CA ALA A 114 -31.73 13.30 -15.11
C ALA A 114 -31.99 14.63 -14.37
N ASN A 115 -30.94 15.42 -14.11
CA ASN A 115 -31.04 16.69 -13.43
C ASN A 115 -29.90 17.64 -13.83
N PRO A 116 -30.12 18.56 -14.78
CA PRO A 116 -29.07 19.46 -15.27
C PRO A 116 -28.47 20.42 -14.23
N ALA A 117 -29.08 20.59 -13.06
CA ALA A 117 -28.51 21.36 -11.97
C ALA A 117 -27.41 20.58 -11.20
N ASP A 118 -27.42 19.25 -11.29
CA ASP A 118 -26.43 18.37 -10.66
C ASP A 118 -25.28 18.10 -11.64
N LYS A 119 -24.11 18.66 -11.38
CA LYS A 119 -22.92 18.56 -12.23
C LYS A 119 -21.65 18.56 -11.41
N ASN A 120 -20.56 18.05 -11.99
CA ASN A 120 -19.28 17.94 -11.28
C ASN A 120 -18.52 19.26 -11.19
N ASN A 121 -18.67 20.14 -12.18
CA ASN A 121 -18.02 21.46 -12.20
C ASN A 121 -18.79 22.55 -11.43
N ASP A 122 -19.89 22.21 -10.81
CA ASP A 122 -20.62 23.05 -9.86
C ASP A 122 -21.50 22.14 -8.98
N THR A 123 -21.00 21.79 -7.81
CA THR A 123 -21.63 20.82 -6.91
C THR A 123 -22.72 21.42 -6.02
N THR A 124 -23.04 22.70 -6.18
CA THR A 124 -24.00 23.43 -5.33
C THR A 124 -25.32 22.69 -5.15
N TRP A 125 -25.95 22.25 -6.27
CA TRP A 125 -27.22 21.53 -6.16
C TRP A 125 -27.08 20.22 -5.40
N ARG A 126 -26.03 19.44 -5.70
CA ARG A 126 -25.75 18.15 -5.07
C ARG A 126 -25.54 18.29 -3.58
N CYS A 127 -24.73 19.25 -3.16
CA CYS A 127 -24.46 19.53 -1.75
C CYS A 127 -25.71 19.96 -1.01
N ASP A 128 -26.47 20.93 -1.53
CA ASP A 128 -27.67 21.46 -0.90
C ASP A 128 -28.82 20.44 -0.78
N ASN A 129 -28.82 19.41 -1.64
CA ASN A 129 -29.84 18.35 -1.68
C ASN A 129 -29.36 17.00 -1.15
N SER A 130 -28.12 16.90 -0.66
CA SER A 130 -27.60 15.77 0.09
C SER A 130 -28.35 15.56 1.43
N PRO A 131 -28.17 14.43 2.11
CA PRO A 131 -28.72 14.25 3.46
C PRO A 131 -28.38 15.41 4.39
N THR A 132 -27.11 15.77 4.52
CA THR A 132 -26.67 16.90 5.35
C THR A 132 -27.20 18.23 4.84
N GLY A 133 -27.20 18.45 3.53
CA GLY A 133 -27.74 19.68 2.92
C GLY A 133 -29.24 19.89 3.17
N ARG A 134 -30.03 18.82 3.32
CA ARG A 134 -31.44 18.91 3.69
C ARG A 134 -31.64 19.28 5.15
N GLU A 135 -30.72 18.93 6.01
CA GLU A 135 -30.71 19.27 7.44
C GLU A 135 -30.21 20.70 7.69
N ALA A 136 -29.52 21.30 6.71
CA ALA A 136 -28.91 22.62 6.80
C ALA A 136 -29.91 23.76 6.53
N THR A 137 -29.56 24.95 7.00
CA THR A 137 -30.26 26.20 6.73
C THR A 137 -29.33 27.20 6.02
N TYR A 138 -29.87 28.30 5.49
CA TYR A 138 -29.03 29.39 4.98
C TYR A 138 -28.48 30.25 6.10
N ALA A 139 -27.26 30.70 5.94
CA ALA A 139 -26.58 31.60 6.87
C ALA A 139 -27.13 33.04 6.76
N VAL A 140 -28.31 33.26 7.28
CA VAL A 140 -28.98 34.57 7.22
C VAL A 140 -28.13 35.64 7.92
N GLY A 141 -27.83 36.69 7.20
CA GLY A 141 -27.01 37.83 7.69
C GLY A 141 -25.50 37.59 7.63
N ASN A 142 -25.04 36.49 7.08
CA ASN A 142 -23.62 36.24 6.83
C ASN A 142 -23.34 36.14 5.33
N ALA A 143 -22.74 37.18 4.73
CA ALA A 143 -22.40 37.22 3.32
C ALA A 143 -21.23 36.32 2.91
N GLY A 144 -20.51 35.74 3.89
CA GLY A 144 -19.43 34.77 3.66
C GLY A 144 -19.95 33.42 3.15
N TYR A 145 -21.16 33.04 3.51
CA TYR A 145 -21.77 31.76 3.12
C TYR A 145 -22.91 31.98 2.14
N SER A 146 -22.73 31.60 0.89
CA SER A 146 -23.73 31.76 -0.18
C SER A 146 -24.69 30.57 -0.31
N GLN A 147 -24.31 29.41 0.24
CA GLN A 147 -25.06 28.18 0.21
C GLN A 147 -25.29 27.67 1.64
N LYS A 148 -26.14 26.67 1.79
CA LYS A 148 -26.42 26.06 3.10
C LYS A 148 -25.53 24.82 3.36
N ASN A 149 -24.91 24.27 2.31
CA ASN A 149 -24.03 23.10 2.42
C ASN A 149 -22.91 23.16 1.38
N TYR A 150 -21.73 22.76 1.79
CA TYR A 150 -20.53 22.65 0.96
C TYR A 150 -20.02 21.21 1.08
N CYS A 151 -19.63 20.58 -0.03
CA CYS A 151 -19.27 19.18 0.01
C CYS A 151 -18.10 18.86 -0.91
N ASP A 152 -17.06 18.25 -0.35
CA ASP A 152 -15.85 17.87 -1.03
C ASP A 152 -15.69 16.35 -1.07
N LEU A 153 -15.66 15.79 -2.27
CA LEU A 153 -15.32 14.38 -2.44
C LEU A 153 -13.84 14.19 -2.10
N SER A 154 -13.54 13.30 -1.17
CA SER A 154 -12.18 12.98 -0.76
C SER A 154 -12.07 11.52 -0.33
N GLY A 155 -11.34 10.74 -1.09
CA GLY A 155 -11.18 9.31 -0.84
C GLY A 155 -12.10 8.45 -1.73
N VAL A 156 -11.65 8.11 -2.94
CA VAL A 156 -12.38 7.27 -3.88
C VAL A 156 -11.87 5.83 -3.84
N TRP A 157 -12.79 4.87 -3.81
CA TRP A 157 -12.52 3.45 -3.88
C TRP A 157 -13.43 2.80 -4.94
N VAL A 158 -12.85 1.90 -5.75
CA VAL A 158 -13.58 1.16 -6.78
C VAL A 158 -13.96 -0.21 -6.23
N ASP A 159 -15.27 -0.49 -6.18
CA ASP A 159 -15.80 -1.75 -5.66
C ASP A 159 -15.42 -2.93 -6.55
N PRO A 160 -14.65 -3.91 -6.06
CA PRO A 160 -14.25 -5.06 -6.85
C PRO A 160 -15.41 -5.98 -7.26
N ASP A 161 -16.58 -5.86 -6.62
CA ASP A 161 -17.74 -6.68 -6.97
C ASP A 161 -18.51 -6.12 -8.17
N THR A 162 -18.67 -4.80 -8.24
CA THR A 162 -19.53 -4.15 -9.26
C THR A 162 -18.76 -3.22 -10.19
N GLY A 163 -17.59 -2.75 -9.80
CA GLY A 163 -16.85 -1.70 -10.49
C GLY A 163 -17.47 -0.32 -10.31
N ASP A 164 -18.38 -0.16 -9.36
CA ASP A 164 -18.92 1.14 -8.97
C ASP A 164 -17.88 1.91 -8.17
N TRP A 165 -17.92 3.23 -8.23
CA TRP A 165 -17.05 4.09 -7.45
C TRP A 165 -17.76 4.58 -6.20
N TYR A 166 -17.17 4.33 -5.06
CA TYR A 166 -17.59 4.87 -3.77
C TYR A 166 -16.59 5.94 -3.33
N GLY A 167 -17.06 6.95 -2.60
CA GLY A 167 -16.18 7.97 -2.06
C GLY A 167 -16.73 8.54 -0.76
N LEU A 168 -15.85 9.07 0.06
CA LEU A 168 -16.22 9.85 1.24
C LEU A 168 -16.35 11.31 0.86
N VAL A 169 -17.26 12.00 1.52
CA VAL A 169 -17.56 13.40 1.27
C VAL A 169 -17.41 14.18 2.57
N HIS A 170 -16.51 15.13 2.58
CA HIS A 170 -16.45 16.15 3.62
C HIS A 170 -17.57 17.14 3.41
N ASN A 171 -18.52 17.22 4.33
CA ASN A 171 -19.62 18.15 4.29
C ASN A 171 -19.45 19.23 5.36
N GLU A 172 -19.45 20.46 4.90
CA GLU A 172 -19.51 21.66 5.74
C GLU A 172 -20.87 22.30 5.59
N PHE A 173 -21.78 22.08 6.52
CA PHE A 173 -23.14 22.56 6.42
C PHE A 173 -23.47 23.62 7.47
N THR A 174 -24.36 24.52 7.09
CA THR A 174 -24.83 25.57 8.01
C THR A 174 -25.86 24.99 8.95
N PRO A 175 -25.59 24.87 10.26
CA PRO A 175 -26.53 24.25 11.21
C PRO A 175 -27.76 25.14 11.42
N ALA A 176 -28.89 24.52 11.69
CA ALA A 176 -30.12 25.21 12.00
C ALA A 176 -30.36 25.21 13.51
N PRO A 177 -30.58 26.37 14.19
CA PRO A 177 -30.41 27.73 13.65
C PRO A 177 -28.93 28.11 13.54
N PHE A 178 -28.57 28.90 12.51
CA PHE A 178 -27.24 29.45 12.35
C PHE A 178 -27.03 30.62 13.28
N SER A 179 -26.12 30.51 14.26
CA SER A 179 -26.02 31.50 15.35
C SER A 179 -24.60 31.93 15.73
N ASP A 180 -23.59 31.11 15.50
CA ASP A 180 -22.19 31.41 15.87
C ASP A 180 -21.30 31.88 14.72
N GLY A 181 -21.84 31.97 13.49
CA GLY A 181 -21.13 32.49 12.34
C GLY A 181 -20.26 31.48 11.59
N ILE A 182 -20.28 30.22 11.99
CA ILE A 182 -19.50 29.12 11.35
C ILE A 182 -20.39 27.93 10.97
N HIS A 183 -19.93 27.12 10.04
CA HIS A 183 -20.59 25.86 9.65
C HIS A 183 -20.24 24.73 10.62
N PHE A 184 -20.75 23.54 10.32
CA PHE A 184 -20.55 22.31 11.08
C PHE A 184 -20.15 21.19 10.13
N ASP A 185 -19.21 20.31 10.56
CA ASP A 185 -18.68 19.27 9.72
C ASP A 185 -19.35 17.91 9.95
N ALA A 186 -19.51 17.16 8.86
CA ALA A 186 -19.85 15.75 8.86
C ALA A 186 -19.16 15.04 7.70
N ILE A 187 -19.06 13.71 7.77
CA ILE A 187 -18.54 12.88 6.69
C ILE A 187 -19.66 12.01 6.15
N ASP A 188 -19.99 12.23 4.88
CA ASP A 188 -20.95 11.42 4.15
C ASP A 188 -20.24 10.42 3.24
N TYR A 189 -21.00 9.50 2.63
CA TYR A 189 -20.49 8.68 1.53
C TYR A 189 -21.32 8.85 0.29
N ALA A 190 -20.67 8.71 -0.87
CA ALA A 190 -21.26 8.88 -2.18
C ALA A 190 -21.00 7.68 -3.08
N LEU A 191 -21.84 7.50 -4.08
CA LEU A 191 -21.80 6.42 -5.06
C LEU A 191 -21.93 6.96 -6.48
N SER A 192 -21.04 6.52 -7.38
CA SER A 192 -21.15 6.64 -8.82
C SER A 192 -21.20 5.26 -9.48
N LYS A 193 -22.12 5.06 -10.42
CA LYS A 193 -22.25 3.82 -11.20
C LYS A 193 -21.76 3.95 -12.65
N ASP A 194 -21.29 5.11 -13.02
CA ASP A 194 -20.93 5.50 -14.37
C ASP A 194 -19.53 6.13 -14.48
N GLN A 195 -18.60 5.63 -13.64
CA GLN A 195 -17.20 6.06 -13.60
C GLN A 195 -17.04 7.57 -13.32
N GLY A 196 -17.75 8.05 -12.30
CA GLY A 196 -17.61 9.41 -11.82
C GLY A 196 -18.37 10.48 -12.57
N ARG A 197 -19.14 10.13 -13.64
CA ARG A 197 -19.91 11.13 -14.38
C ARG A 197 -21.08 11.68 -13.58
N THR A 198 -21.77 10.80 -12.85
CA THR A 198 -22.83 11.19 -11.91
C THR A 198 -22.57 10.60 -10.54
N TRP A 199 -22.94 11.33 -9.51
CA TRP A 199 -22.75 10.96 -8.13
C TRP A 199 -24.03 11.14 -7.32
N THR A 200 -24.22 10.27 -6.35
CA THR A 200 -25.29 10.41 -5.37
C THR A 200 -24.68 10.32 -3.98
N ILE A 201 -24.73 11.41 -3.21
CA ILE A 201 -24.44 11.36 -1.77
C ILE A 201 -25.58 10.58 -1.12
N LYS A 202 -25.24 9.52 -0.41
CA LYS A 202 -26.20 8.52 0.07
C LYS A 202 -26.72 8.82 1.45
N ASP A 203 -25.79 9.04 2.38
CA ASP A 203 -26.11 9.25 3.80
C ASP A 203 -24.84 9.65 4.55
N HIS A 204 -24.99 9.95 5.84
CA HIS A 204 -23.88 10.11 6.76
C HIS A 204 -23.15 8.79 6.99
N ALA A 205 -21.83 8.85 6.97
CA ALA A 205 -20.93 7.78 7.38
C ALA A 205 -20.45 7.98 8.82
N ILE A 206 -20.01 9.21 9.14
CA ILE A 206 -19.47 9.60 10.44
C ILE A 206 -20.00 10.99 10.78
N THR A 207 -20.49 11.16 12.00
CA THR A 207 -20.91 12.45 12.55
C THR A 207 -20.50 12.57 14.01
N SER A 208 -20.23 13.78 14.46
CA SER A 208 -19.93 14.11 15.84
C SER A 208 -21.00 13.56 16.83
N PRO A 209 -20.60 13.19 18.04
CA PRO A 209 -21.53 12.82 19.10
C PRO A 209 -22.36 14.00 19.62
N TYR A 210 -21.97 15.21 19.26
CA TYR A 210 -22.56 16.43 19.83
C TYR A 210 -23.64 17.02 18.92
N SER A 211 -24.53 17.84 19.52
CA SER A 211 -25.62 18.52 18.83
C SER A 211 -25.10 19.44 17.71
N THR A 212 -25.76 19.41 16.57
CA THR A 212 -25.56 20.37 15.47
C THR A 212 -26.30 21.69 15.69
N GLN A 213 -27.17 21.77 16.72
CA GLN A 213 -27.94 22.96 17.02
C GLN A 213 -27.09 23.96 17.79
N ARG A 214 -26.60 24.98 17.10
CA ARG A 214 -25.93 26.09 17.78
C ARG A 214 -26.90 26.81 18.73
N GLY A 215 -26.44 27.10 19.93
CA GLY A 215 -27.30 27.64 20.99
C GLY A 215 -28.05 26.58 21.79
N ASP A 216 -27.81 25.29 21.54
CA ASP A 216 -28.24 24.21 22.44
C ASP A 216 -27.48 24.31 23.77
N THR A 217 -28.08 25.07 24.73
CA THR A 217 -27.47 25.29 26.03
C THR A 217 -27.53 24.07 26.95
N THR A 218 -28.27 23.05 26.57
CA THR A 218 -28.28 21.76 27.29
C THR A 218 -27.04 20.96 26.94
N GLN A 219 -26.70 20.87 25.63
CA GLN A 219 -25.50 20.19 25.18
C GLN A 219 -24.26 21.04 25.45
N PHE A 220 -24.32 22.35 25.22
CA PHE A 220 -23.21 23.28 25.35
C PHE A 220 -23.52 24.36 26.38
N PRO A 221 -23.50 24.03 27.68
CA PRO A 221 -23.87 25.02 28.73
C PRO A 221 -22.84 26.14 28.90
N HIS A 222 -21.56 25.90 28.52
CA HIS A 222 -20.44 26.77 28.84
C HIS A 222 -19.85 27.45 27.60
N GLU A 223 -18.53 27.67 27.54
CA GLU A 223 -17.85 28.57 26.63
C GLU A 223 -17.51 27.98 25.25
N THR A 224 -17.70 26.66 25.06
CA THR A 224 -17.26 25.97 23.88
C THR A 224 -18.38 25.29 23.09
N TYR A 225 -18.14 25.09 21.79
CA TYR A 225 -18.95 24.26 20.89
C TYR A 225 -18.08 23.23 20.20
N SER A 226 -18.65 22.10 19.78
CA SER A 226 -18.06 21.22 18.77
C SER A 226 -18.28 21.82 17.37
N TYR A 227 -17.28 21.64 16.49
CA TYR A 227 -17.33 22.03 15.08
C TYR A 227 -17.80 20.87 14.18
N GLY A 228 -17.88 19.65 14.71
CA GLY A 228 -18.19 18.45 13.93
C GLY A 228 -16.94 17.66 13.54
N ASP A 229 -17.12 16.65 12.67
CA ASP A 229 -16.11 15.70 12.24
C ASP A 229 -15.84 15.87 10.74
N GLY A 230 -14.58 16.14 10.34
CA GLY A 230 -14.28 16.41 8.95
C GLY A 230 -12.82 16.19 8.55
N ASP A 231 -12.45 16.69 7.38
CA ASP A 231 -11.11 16.60 6.79
C ASP A 231 -10.57 15.16 6.69
N GLN A 232 -11.41 14.21 6.35
CA GLN A 232 -11.09 12.78 6.38
C GLN A 232 -9.99 12.34 5.40
N ARG A 233 -9.24 11.31 5.82
CA ARG A 233 -8.27 10.58 5.00
C ARG A 233 -8.66 9.11 4.97
N LEU A 234 -8.99 8.60 3.79
CA LEU A 234 -9.34 7.21 3.57
C LEU A 234 -8.10 6.36 3.36
N PHE A 235 -7.96 5.30 4.14
CA PHE A 235 -7.00 4.22 3.88
C PHE A 235 -7.74 2.89 3.70
N VAL A 236 -7.45 2.19 2.60
CA VAL A 236 -8.07 0.89 2.29
C VAL A 236 -7.10 -0.21 2.69
N ASP A 237 -7.28 -0.75 3.88
CA ASP A 237 -6.44 -1.87 4.35
C ASP A 237 -7.00 -3.21 3.85
N THR A 238 -6.47 -3.64 2.73
CA THR A 238 -6.86 -4.93 2.16
C THR A 238 -6.33 -6.13 2.96
N ALA A 239 -5.35 -5.95 3.83
CA ALA A 239 -4.85 -7.02 4.69
C ALA A 239 -5.88 -7.37 5.77
N SER A 240 -6.39 -6.39 6.49
CA SER A 240 -7.44 -6.57 7.51
C SER A 240 -8.85 -6.65 6.94
N GLY A 241 -9.08 -6.17 5.71
CA GLY A 241 -10.40 -6.09 5.09
C GLY A 241 -11.26 -4.93 5.59
N TYR A 242 -10.63 -3.87 6.09
CA TYR A 242 -11.30 -2.68 6.60
C TYR A 242 -10.91 -1.43 5.80
N PHE A 243 -11.88 -0.53 5.65
CA PHE A 243 -11.62 0.89 5.48
C PHE A 243 -11.23 1.47 6.82
N TYR A 244 -10.19 2.29 6.87
CA TYR A 244 -9.87 3.18 7.96
C TYR A 244 -10.01 4.61 7.50
N VAL A 245 -10.59 5.45 8.34
CA VAL A 245 -10.77 6.87 8.08
C VAL A 245 -10.19 7.64 9.25
N TYR A 246 -9.16 8.43 8.98
CA TYR A 246 -8.54 9.35 9.93
C TYR A 246 -9.12 10.74 9.67
N TYR A 247 -9.69 11.34 10.69
CA TYR A 247 -10.39 12.62 10.58
C TYR A 247 -10.15 13.47 11.82
N GLY A 248 -10.57 14.73 11.73
CA GLY A 248 -10.46 15.66 12.84
C GLY A 248 -11.79 16.15 13.33
N SER A 249 -11.84 16.54 14.59
CA SER A 249 -12.83 17.45 15.11
C SER A 249 -12.16 18.72 15.64
N ARG A 250 -12.93 19.78 15.77
CA ARG A 250 -12.42 21.04 16.31
C ARG A 250 -13.30 21.51 17.45
N VAL A 251 -12.66 22.05 18.49
CA VAL A 251 -13.34 22.78 19.56
C VAL A 251 -13.29 24.25 19.23
N VAL A 252 -14.44 24.91 19.23
CA VAL A 252 -14.57 26.34 18.93
C VAL A 252 -15.10 27.09 20.15
N ALA A 253 -14.68 28.35 20.28
CA ALA A 253 -15.27 29.25 21.28
C ALA A 253 -16.68 29.67 20.83
N LYS A 254 -17.59 29.85 21.76
CA LYS A 254 -18.84 30.55 21.49
C LYS A 254 -18.54 31.95 20.97
N GLY A 255 -18.93 32.22 19.71
CA GLY A 255 -18.55 33.40 18.94
C GLY A 255 -17.69 33.10 17.70
N GLY A 256 -17.34 31.82 17.46
CA GLY A 256 -16.92 31.33 16.14
C GLY A 256 -15.42 31.23 15.86
N ASN A 257 -14.55 31.17 16.87
CA ASN A 257 -13.12 30.98 16.66
C ASN A 257 -12.68 29.56 16.94
N TRP A 258 -11.92 28.94 16.03
CA TRP A 258 -11.24 27.67 16.25
C TRP A 258 -10.22 27.79 17.39
N GLN A 259 -10.28 26.87 18.34
CA GLN A 259 -9.44 26.89 19.53
C GLN A 259 -8.55 25.64 19.63
N ASP A 260 -9.10 24.49 19.28
CA ASP A 260 -8.38 23.23 19.38
C ASP A 260 -8.72 22.28 18.22
N SER A 261 -7.84 21.28 17.99
CA SER A 261 -7.92 20.31 16.90
C SER A 261 -7.62 18.92 17.44
N LEU A 262 -8.60 18.04 17.39
CA LEU A 262 -8.54 16.67 17.92
C LEU A 262 -8.52 15.67 16.78
N ALA A 263 -7.79 14.59 16.95
CA ALA A 263 -7.62 13.54 15.96
C ALA A 263 -8.45 12.31 16.31
N HIS A 264 -9.14 11.76 15.32
CA HIS A 264 -9.99 10.60 15.49
C HIS A 264 -9.78 9.57 14.39
N VAL A 265 -10.29 8.36 14.61
CA VAL A 265 -10.29 7.30 13.60
C VAL A 265 -11.56 6.46 13.69
N ALA A 266 -12.09 6.11 12.53
CA ALA A 266 -13.16 5.14 12.38
C ALA A 266 -12.78 4.07 11.36
N ARG A 267 -13.41 2.89 11.44
CA ARG A 267 -13.26 1.83 10.46
C ARG A 267 -14.62 1.23 10.07
N ALA A 268 -14.66 0.65 8.86
CA ALA A 268 -15.79 -0.16 8.41
C ALA A 268 -15.29 -1.36 7.58
N PRO A 269 -15.94 -2.53 7.60
CA PRO A 269 -15.60 -3.62 6.70
C PRO A 269 -15.71 -3.16 5.23
N ILE A 270 -14.72 -3.48 4.40
CA ILE A 270 -14.75 -3.11 2.97
C ILE A 270 -16.00 -3.68 2.28
N SER A 271 -16.43 -4.87 2.68
CA SER A 271 -17.66 -5.51 2.18
C SER A 271 -18.95 -4.71 2.42
N SER A 272 -18.93 -3.78 3.37
CA SER A 272 -20.09 -2.90 3.66
C SER A 272 -20.21 -1.72 2.70
N LYS A 273 -19.21 -1.48 1.85
CA LYS A 273 -19.22 -0.44 0.81
C LYS A 273 -19.54 0.94 1.36
N MET A 274 -18.90 1.30 2.48
CA MET A 274 -19.04 2.57 3.19
C MET A 274 -20.43 2.89 3.74
N ALA A 275 -21.36 1.92 3.76
CA ALA A 275 -22.75 2.15 4.13
C ALA A 275 -22.90 2.71 5.55
N ARG A 276 -23.91 3.57 5.75
CA ARG A 276 -24.33 4.03 7.08
C ARG A 276 -24.54 2.84 8.02
N GLY A 277 -24.09 2.98 9.26
CA GLY A 277 -24.23 1.96 10.30
C GLY A 277 -23.20 0.84 10.26
N SER A 278 -22.30 0.82 9.27
CA SER A 278 -21.17 -0.12 9.20
C SER A 278 -19.89 0.40 9.86
N TRP A 279 -19.83 1.68 10.12
CA TRP A 279 -18.68 2.36 10.71
C TRP A 279 -18.64 2.18 12.21
N GLN A 280 -17.43 1.94 12.72
CA GLN A 280 -17.11 1.87 14.16
C GLN A 280 -16.03 2.91 14.46
N LYS A 281 -16.29 3.80 15.40
CA LYS A 281 -15.31 4.75 15.93
C LYS A 281 -14.43 4.10 16.99
N TRP A 282 -13.19 4.59 17.09
CA TRP A 282 -12.26 4.27 18.16
C TRP A 282 -12.59 5.09 19.40
N TYR A 283 -12.94 4.41 20.49
CA TYR A 283 -13.26 5.05 21.75
C TYR A 283 -12.76 4.22 22.93
N ASP A 284 -12.04 4.86 23.84
CA ASP A 284 -11.49 4.27 25.08
C ASP A 284 -10.76 2.93 24.81
N GLY A 285 -9.93 2.91 23.78
CA GLY A 285 -9.14 1.74 23.40
C GLY A 285 -9.92 0.64 22.64
N HIS A 286 -11.14 0.89 22.20
CA HIS A 286 -12.00 -0.11 21.57
C HIS A 286 -12.73 0.41 20.32
N TRP A 287 -12.95 -0.49 19.36
CA TRP A 287 -13.81 -0.25 18.19
C TRP A 287 -15.27 -0.54 18.58
N SER A 288 -15.92 0.37 19.27
CA SER A 288 -17.18 0.10 19.94
C SER A 288 -18.32 1.07 19.60
N GLN A 289 -18.00 2.29 19.16
CA GLN A 289 -19.01 3.33 18.96
C GLN A 289 -19.49 3.37 17.52
N PRO A 290 -20.77 3.68 17.26
CA PRO A 290 -21.27 3.84 15.90
C PRO A 290 -20.63 5.04 15.21
N GLY A 291 -20.45 4.97 13.88
CA GLY A 291 -19.92 6.10 13.11
C GLY A 291 -20.77 7.35 13.23
N VAL A 292 -22.10 7.22 13.17
CA VAL A 292 -23.03 8.33 13.30
C VAL A 292 -23.37 8.55 14.77
N GLY A 293 -22.99 9.70 15.31
CA GLY A 293 -23.31 10.15 16.67
C GLY A 293 -22.61 9.38 17.80
N GLY A 294 -21.68 8.47 17.50
CA GLY A 294 -20.92 7.74 18.50
C GLY A 294 -19.82 8.58 19.14
N LEU A 295 -19.47 8.26 20.38
CA LEU A 295 -18.33 8.84 21.08
C LEU A 295 -17.01 8.45 20.37
N GLU A 296 -15.97 9.27 20.56
CA GLU A 296 -14.67 9.09 19.95
C GLU A 296 -13.58 9.60 20.88
N SER A 297 -12.40 8.96 20.86
CA SER A 297 -11.24 9.42 21.61
C SER A 297 -10.32 10.25 20.74
N ASN A 298 -9.74 11.27 21.34
CA ASN A 298 -8.62 11.98 20.73
C ASN A 298 -7.39 11.09 20.69
N MET A 299 -6.85 10.86 19.50
CA MET A 299 -5.63 10.09 19.28
C MET A 299 -4.39 10.92 19.61
N VAL A 300 -3.43 10.31 20.28
CA VAL A 300 -2.12 10.89 20.58
C VAL A 300 -1.01 9.87 20.32
N PRO A 301 0.24 10.30 20.05
CA PRO A 301 1.34 9.36 19.90
C PRO A 301 1.59 8.57 21.19
N VAL A 302 2.09 7.34 21.04
CA VAL A 302 2.67 6.59 22.14
C VAL A 302 4.07 7.11 22.39
N ASP A 303 4.29 7.63 23.60
CA ASP A 303 5.57 8.19 24.06
C ASP A 303 5.71 8.03 25.59
N GLY A 304 6.65 8.77 26.20
CA GLY A 304 6.85 8.76 27.65
C GLY A 304 5.66 9.31 28.45
N ALA A 305 4.77 10.07 27.83
CA ALA A 305 3.60 10.65 28.47
C ALA A 305 2.31 9.83 28.24
N SER A 306 2.18 9.14 27.10
CA SER A 306 1.03 8.31 26.75
C SER A 306 1.46 6.91 26.28
N SER A 307 1.02 5.87 26.97
CA SER A 307 1.23 4.47 26.57
C SER A 307 0.02 3.86 25.84
N THR A 308 -1.11 4.56 25.82
CA THR A 308 -2.38 4.07 25.30
C THR A 308 -2.59 4.39 23.83
N GLY A 309 -2.03 5.52 23.34
CA GLY A 309 -2.25 6.03 21.99
C GLY A 309 -3.50 6.91 21.86
N TYR A 310 -4.17 7.20 22.97
CA TYR A 310 -5.34 8.09 23.00
C TYR A 310 -5.42 8.84 24.35
N THR A 311 -6.15 9.94 24.36
CA THR A 311 -6.45 10.69 25.56
C THR A 311 -7.46 9.90 26.41
N PRO A 312 -7.20 9.65 27.71
CA PRO A 312 -8.20 9.05 28.60
C PRO A 312 -9.51 9.88 28.64
N VAL A 313 -10.65 9.22 28.72
CA VAL A 313 -11.98 9.85 28.66
C VAL A 313 -12.14 11.03 29.62
N ALA A 314 -11.58 10.93 30.83
CA ALA A 314 -11.65 12.01 31.81
C ALA A 314 -10.89 13.29 31.45
N GLY A 315 -9.99 13.22 30.48
CA GLY A 315 -9.19 14.34 29.98
C GLY A 315 -9.50 14.70 28.51
N ASP A 316 -10.52 14.08 27.91
CA ASP A 316 -10.97 14.37 26.55
C ASP A 316 -12.05 15.47 26.54
N TYR A 317 -12.39 15.99 25.36
CA TYR A 317 -13.38 17.05 25.23
C TYR A 317 -14.74 16.64 25.77
N ASP A 318 -15.24 17.41 26.73
CA ASP A 318 -16.60 17.33 27.26
C ASP A 318 -17.17 18.75 27.32
N PRO A 319 -18.23 19.07 26.55
CA PRO A 319 -18.83 20.39 26.55
C PRO A 319 -19.50 20.80 27.91
N SER A 320 -19.64 19.89 28.85
CA SER A 320 -20.09 20.19 30.21
C SER A 320 -19.02 20.85 31.08
N HIS A 321 -17.76 20.84 30.67
CA HIS A 321 -16.69 21.52 31.37
C HIS A 321 -16.77 23.04 31.15
N ALA A 322 -16.67 23.79 32.28
CA ALA A 322 -16.67 25.25 32.24
C ALA A 322 -15.26 25.81 31.92
N GLY A 323 -15.24 27.00 31.35
CA GLY A 323 -14.04 27.75 31.03
C GLY A 323 -13.64 27.72 29.54
N THR A 324 -12.74 28.63 29.19
CA THR A 324 -12.16 28.67 27.84
C THR A 324 -11.34 27.42 27.55
N VAL A 325 -11.09 27.12 26.28
CA VAL A 325 -10.21 25.99 25.88
C VAL A 325 -8.89 26.01 26.64
N ALA A 326 -8.23 27.18 26.73
CA ALA A 326 -6.97 27.30 27.46
C ALA A 326 -7.08 26.95 28.95
N GLN A 327 -8.20 27.32 29.59
CA GLN A 327 -8.44 26.97 30.99
C GLN A 327 -8.73 25.48 31.19
N GLN A 328 -9.49 24.87 30.27
CA GLN A 328 -9.78 23.43 30.28
C GLN A 328 -8.50 22.61 30.05
N ILE A 329 -7.61 23.03 29.10
CA ILE A 329 -6.30 22.39 28.89
C ILE A 329 -5.44 22.47 30.15
N ALA A 330 -5.35 23.66 30.76
CA ALA A 330 -4.60 23.86 32.00
C ALA A 330 -5.15 23.04 33.18
N ALA A 331 -6.44 22.73 33.20
CA ALA A 331 -7.08 21.87 34.17
C ALA A 331 -7.02 20.36 33.86
N GLY A 332 -6.48 19.97 32.71
CA GLY A 332 -6.45 18.57 32.25
C GLY A 332 -7.82 18.00 31.85
N GLN A 333 -8.74 18.87 31.49
CA GLN A 333 -10.13 18.57 31.09
C GLN A 333 -10.34 18.59 29.57
N LEU A 334 -9.32 18.98 28.83
CA LEU A 334 -9.24 18.98 27.38
C LEU A 334 -7.78 18.73 26.98
N PRO A 335 -7.47 17.86 26.02
CA PRO A 335 -6.10 17.70 25.54
C PRO A 335 -5.68 18.91 24.70
N PRO A 336 -4.39 19.21 24.57
CA PRO A 336 -3.90 20.15 23.56
C PRO A 336 -4.11 19.57 22.16
N LYS A 337 -3.93 20.41 21.13
CA LYS A 337 -3.98 20.01 19.71
C LYS A 337 -3.23 18.71 19.46
N SER A 338 -3.91 17.75 18.85
CA SER A 338 -3.33 16.43 18.60
C SER A 338 -2.18 16.51 17.61
N PRO A 339 -1.02 15.94 17.92
CA PRO A 339 0.06 15.76 16.96
C PRO A 339 -0.27 14.80 15.81
N LEU A 340 -1.38 14.04 15.91
CA LEU A 340 -1.85 13.08 14.92
C LEU A 340 -3.06 13.60 14.11
N PHE A 341 -3.29 14.91 14.13
CA PHE A 341 -4.44 15.50 13.48
C PHE A 341 -4.50 15.15 11.99
N VAL A 342 -5.59 14.50 11.58
CA VAL A 342 -5.90 14.17 10.16
C VAL A 342 -4.73 13.48 9.45
N MET A 343 -4.34 12.29 9.90
CA MET A 343 -3.21 11.56 9.30
C MET A 343 -3.55 10.94 7.95
N ASN A 344 -2.68 11.15 6.97
CA ASN A 344 -2.62 10.32 5.78
C ASN A 344 -1.79 9.06 6.06
N ILE A 345 -2.28 7.89 5.64
CA ILE A 345 -1.70 6.58 6.00
C ILE A 345 -1.31 5.79 4.76
N THR A 346 -0.21 5.03 4.86
CA THR A 346 0.20 4.02 3.88
C THR A 346 0.93 2.85 4.56
N TYR A 347 0.96 1.68 3.92
CA TYR A 347 1.83 0.58 4.35
C TYR A 347 3.21 0.72 3.69
N ASN A 348 4.27 0.79 4.49
CA ASN A 348 5.64 0.83 4.01
C ASN A 348 6.23 -0.58 4.01
N ALA A 349 6.41 -1.16 2.81
CA ALA A 349 6.87 -2.54 2.66
C ALA A 349 8.33 -2.75 3.09
N TYR A 350 9.16 -1.71 3.08
CA TYR A 350 10.55 -1.79 3.54
C TYR A 350 10.64 -1.88 5.07
N LEU A 351 9.80 -1.12 5.77
CA LEU A 351 9.72 -1.16 7.23
C LEU A 351 8.85 -2.32 7.74
N GLY A 352 7.89 -2.80 6.92
CA GLY A 352 6.86 -3.73 7.37
C GLY A 352 5.85 -3.11 8.32
N LEU A 353 5.68 -1.79 8.27
CA LEU A 353 4.86 -0.99 9.17
C LEU A 353 3.90 -0.11 8.38
N TYR A 354 2.78 0.22 8.98
CA TYR A 354 1.97 1.36 8.55
C TYR A 354 2.68 2.64 8.96
N ILE A 355 2.75 3.61 8.07
CA ILE A 355 3.28 4.94 8.37
C ILE A 355 2.19 5.98 8.19
N GLY A 356 2.23 7.01 9.03
CA GLY A 356 1.27 8.10 9.05
C GLY A 356 1.96 9.46 9.05
N GLU A 357 1.40 10.41 8.31
CA GLU A 357 1.83 11.78 8.22
C GLU A 357 0.65 12.70 8.53
N PRO A 358 0.62 13.37 9.70
CA PRO A 358 -0.46 14.28 10.08
C PRO A 358 -0.35 15.64 9.38
N GLU A 359 -1.45 16.39 9.37
CA GLU A 359 -1.46 17.80 9.02
C GLU A 359 -0.72 18.64 10.07
N ALA A 360 -0.15 19.78 9.66
CA ALA A 360 0.49 20.68 10.58
C ALA A 360 -0.53 21.68 11.18
N VAL A 361 -0.77 21.58 12.49
CA VAL A 361 -1.77 22.42 13.19
C VAL A 361 -1.17 23.51 14.09
N ASN A 362 0.15 23.57 14.18
CA ASN A 362 0.86 24.46 15.09
C ASN A 362 1.80 25.48 14.37
N GLY A 363 1.47 25.81 13.11
CA GLY A 363 2.32 26.65 12.28
C GLY A 363 3.44 25.88 11.60
N THR A 364 4.35 26.61 10.96
CA THR A 364 5.45 26.00 10.18
C THR A 364 6.37 25.16 11.03
N ALA A 365 6.46 23.87 10.71
CA ALA A 365 7.24 22.88 11.43
C ALA A 365 7.74 21.77 10.48
N PRO A 366 8.78 20.98 10.86
CA PRO A 366 9.10 19.75 10.17
C PRO A 366 7.88 18.81 10.16
N GLN A 367 7.68 18.11 9.05
CA GLN A 367 6.69 17.06 8.99
C GLN A 367 7.11 15.87 9.82
N ARG A 368 6.24 15.37 10.66
CA ARG A 368 6.49 14.19 11.47
C ARG A 368 5.95 12.95 10.79
N ILE A 369 6.72 11.86 10.84
CA ILE A 369 6.31 10.55 10.35
C ILE A 369 6.18 9.63 11.54
N TYR A 370 5.00 9.08 11.69
CA TYR A 370 4.68 8.10 12.73
C TYR A 370 4.54 6.72 12.12
N ALA A 371 4.74 5.67 12.92
CA ALA A 371 4.56 4.29 12.49
C ALA A 371 3.78 3.48 13.54
N THR A 372 3.05 2.49 13.04
CA THR A 372 2.43 1.43 13.84
C THR A 372 2.51 0.10 13.08
N ASP A 373 2.58 -0.99 13.80
CA ASP A 373 2.51 -2.35 13.25
C ASP A 373 1.06 -2.89 13.21
N ASP A 374 0.15 -2.24 13.94
CA ASP A 374 -1.21 -2.71 14.11
C ASP A 374 -2.23 -1.56 14.11
N LEU A 375 -3.02 -1.49 13.04
CA LEU A 375 -4.12 -0.53 12.93
C LEU A 375 -5.31 -0.86 13.86
N THR A 376 -5.33 -2.01 14.51
CA THR A 376 -6.39 -2.34 15.46
C THR A 376 -6.16 -1.71 16.83
N SER A 377 -4.90 -1.47 17.19
CA SER A 377 -4.50 -0.88 18.47
C SER A 377 -4.33 0.64 18.46
N GLN A 378 -4.19 1.22 17.27
CA GLN A 378 -3.95 2.66 17.04
C GLN A 378 -2.77 3.24 17.84
N LYS A 379 -1.72 2.45 18.05
CA LYS A 379 -0.52 2.87 18.77
C LYS A 379 0.52 3.41 17.80
N TRP A 380 0.57 4.71 17.66
CA TRP A 380 1.46 5.41 16.74
C TRP A 380 2.70 5.93 17.44
N HIS A 381 3.88 5.59 16.92
CA HIS A 381 5.19 6.00 17.43
C HIS A 381 5.88 6.93 16.44
N LEU A 382 6.45 8.02 16.92
CA LEU A 382 7.27 8.90 16.08
C LEU A 382 8.53 8.17 15.63
N ILE A 383 8.76 8.08 14.32
CA ILE A 383 9.97 7.46 13.73
C ILE A 383 10.93 8.47 13.12
N GLY A 384 10.53 9.71 12.96
CA GLY A 384 11.38 10.79 12.47
C GLY A 384 10.57 11.96 11.92
N ASP A 385 11.29 12.94 11.43
CA ASP A 385 10.72 14.12 10.79
C ASP A 385 11.56 14.57 9.58
N THR A 386 11.06 15.55 8.85
CA THR A 386 11.67 16.07 7.62
C THR A 386 12.76 17.12 7.85
N GLY A 387 13.16 17.39 9.10
CA GLY A 387 14.25 18.29 9.44
C GLY A 387 14.06 19.70 8.89
N GLY A 388 14.93 20.10 7.96
CA GLY A 388 14.88 21.43 7.35
C GLY A 388 13.75 21.67 6.36
N TYR A 389 13.04 20.64 5.93
CA TYR A 389 11.83 20.80 5.13
C TYR A 389 10.66 21.08 6.08
N THR A 390 10.31 22.35 6.19
CA THR A 390 9.30 22.82 7.14
C THR A 390 8.14 23.50 6.38
N ASN A 391 6.94 23.26 6.82
CA ASN A 391 5.74 23.82 6.23
C ASN A 391 4.60 23.92 7.25
N ASN A 392 3.53 24.60 6.87
CA ASN A 392 2.26 24.65 7.60
C ASN A 392 1.18 23.96 6.78
N SER A 393 1.53 22.83 6.16
CA SER A 393 0.80 22.30 5.04
C SER A 393 -0.51 21.65 5.40
N TRP A 394 -1.43 21.79 4.46
CA TRP A 394 -2.70 21.14 4.43
C TRP A 394 -2.81 20.20 3.24
N TYR A 395 -3.64 19.15 3.40
CA TYR A 395 -3.99 18.18 2.36
C TYR A 395 -2.78 17.44 1.82
N ARG A 396 -2.24 16.56 2.69
CA ARG A 396 -1.10 15.70 2.38
C ARG A 396 -1.55 14.33 1.90
N TRP A 397 -0.73 13.70 1.09
CA TRP A 397 -0.90 12.29 0.72
C TRP A 397 0.42 11.66 0.31
N PHE A 398 0.51 10.34 0.50
CA PHE A 398 1.64 9.55 0.05
C PHE A 398 1.40 8.97 -1.34
N LEU A 399 2.50 8.69 -2.07
CA LEU A 399 2.46 8.01 -3.35
C LEU A 399 3.72 7.14 -3.51
N ASP A 400 3.59 5.87 -3.99
CA ASP A 400 4.76 5.05 -4.29
C ASP A 400 5.61 5.71 -5.38
N GLY A 401 6.91 5.89 -5.10
CA GLY A 401 7.82 6.60 -5.99
C GLY A 401 8.08 5.89 -7.33
N ALA A 402 7.87 4.58 -7.40
CA ALA A 402 8.14 3.81 -8.62
C ALA A 402 6.92 3.68 -9.53
N ASN A 403 5.72 3.43 -8.98
CA ASN A 403 4.52 3.30 -9.80
C ASN A 403 3.78 4.62 -10.03
N ARG A 404 3.82 5.54 -9.07
CA ARG A 404 3.17 6.87 -9.11
C ARG A 404 1.66 6.82 -9.36
N THR A 405 1.04 5.72 -8.93
CA THR A 405 -0.40 5.45 -9.14
C THR A 405 -1.11 4.89 -7.90
N SER A 406 -0.36 4.60 -6.83
CA SER A 406 -0.92 4.01 -5.62
C SER A 406 -0.36 4.66 -4.37
N SER A 407 -1.24 4.91 -3.40
CA SER A 407 -0.94 5.36 -2.04
C SER A 407 -1.11 4.26 -0.99
N THR A 408 -1.48 3.04 -1.40
CA THR A 408 -1.82 1.96 -0.45
C THR A 408 -0.58 1.26 0.09
N ILE A 409 0.43 1.01 -0.77
CA ILE A 409 1.70 0.38 -0.41
C ILE A 409 2.82 1.17 -1.06
N VAL A 410 3.81 1.53 -0.26
CA VAL A 410 5.01 2.24 -0.73
C VAL A 410 6.28 1.46 -0.39
N GLY A 411 7.32 1.68 -1.18
CA GLY A 411 8.65 1.13 -0.91
C GLY A 411 9.46 2.00 0.06
N LYS A 412 10.80 1.80 0.07
CA LYS A 412 11.76 2.55 0.90
C LYS A 412 11.76 4.05 0.58
N THR A 413 11.62 4.39 -0.70
CA THR A 413 11.49 5.78 -1.18
C THR A 413 10.11 5.98 -1.77
N PHE A 414 9.45 7.04 -1.35
CA PHE A 414 8.09 7.40 -1.74
C PHE A 414 7.94 8.92 -1.76
N ARG A 415 6.86 9.40 -2.39
CA ARG A 415 6.54 10.83 -2.43
C ARG A 415 5.57 11.19 -1.31
N SER A 416 5.83 12.34 -0.68
CA SER A 416 4.88 13.04 0.17
C SER A 416 4.48 14.34 -0.53
N TYR A 417 3.20 14.49 -0.78
CA TYR A 417 2.59 15.65 -1.42
C TYR A 417 2.00 16.61 -0.38
N CYS A 418 1.94 17.85 -0.76
CA CYS A 418 1.28 18.94 -0.06
C CYS A 418 0.48 19.77 -1.06
N SER A 419 -0.76 20.14 -0.73
CA SER A 419 -1.60 20.96 -1.61
C SER A 419 -1.50 22.45 -1.29
N ILE A 420 -1.60 22.83 -0.03
CA ILE A 420 -1.68 24.23 0.40
C ILE A 420 -0.69 24.49 1.55
N ASP A 421 -0.15 25.70 1.64
CA ASP A 421 0.80 26.15 2.66
C ASP A 421 2.04 25.22 2.79
N CYS A 422 2.58 24.81 1.69
CA CYS A 422 3.78 24.01 1.58
C CYS A 422 5.05 24.79 1.98
N GLN A 423 6.23 24.29 1.65
CA GLN A 423 7.47 24.96 2.06
C GLN A 423 7.54 26.42 1.54
N GLY A 424 7.82 27.36 2.45
CA GLY A 424 7.90 28.76 2.11
C GLY A 424 6.56 29.42 1.74
N GLY A 425 5.42 28.77 2.04
CA GLY A 425 4.08 29.26 1.70
C GLY A 425 3.70 29.02 0.24
N ALA A 426 4.36 28.09 -0.46
CA ALA A 426 3.97 27.67 -1.79
C ALA A 426 2.70 26.82 -1.76
N ASP A 427 1.92 26.85 -2.83
CA ASP A 427 0.82 25.93 -3.05
C ASP A 427 1.24 24.88 -4.08
N GLY A 428 1.06 23.62 -3.72
CA GLY A 428 1.34 22.48 -4.60
C GLY A 428 2.82 22.12 -4.72
N GLU A 429 3.27 21.15 -3.91
CA GLU A 429 4.59 20.54 -4.08
C GLU A 429 4.61 19.09 -3.59
N TYR A 430 5.64 18.35 -3.94
CA TYR A 430 5.98 17.08 -3.33
C TYR A 430 7.47 16.98 -3.08
N VAL A 431 7.83 16.09 -2.17
CA VAL A 431 9.21 15.68 -1.89
C VAL A 431 9.32 14.16 -1.92
N ASP A 432 10.46 13.65 -2.39
CA ASP A 432 10.80 12.26 -2.18
C ASP A 432 11.28 12.07 -0.74
N ILE A 433 10.64 11.17 -0.02
CA ILE A 433 11.06 10.75 1.32
C ILE A 433 11.71 9.37 1.22
N THR A 434 12.90 9.22 1.80
CA THR A 434 13.55 7.93 1.96
C THR A 434 13.66 7.61 3.45
N VAL A 435 13.07 6.47 3.84
CA VAL A 435 13.16 5.97 5.22
C VAL A 435 14.26 4.93 5.36
N GLY A 436 14.99 4.98 6.48
CA GLY A 436 15.97 3.97 6.87
C GLY A 436 15.60 3.35 8.20
N SER A 437 16.08 2.13 8.45
CA SER A 437 15.92 1.43 9.73
C SER A 437 17.14 0.59 10.01
N SER A 438 17.59 0.56 11.29
CA SER A 438 18.63 -0.37 11.74
C SER A 438 18.16 -1.83 11.75
N ALA A 439 16.84 -2.05 11.71
CA ALA A 439 16.21 -3.36 11.57
C ALA A 439 14.99 -3.25 10.64
N PRO A 440 15.18 -3.25 9.32
CA PRO A 440 14.07 -3.28 8.37
C PRO A 440 13.27 -4.57 8.52
N ALA A 441 12.09 -4.64 7.91
CA ALA A 441 11.23 -5.82 7.94
C ALA A 441 12.02 -7.11 7.64
N ALA A 442 11.79 -8.13 8.45
CA ALA A 442 12.35 -9.45 8.15
C ALA A 442 11.87 -9.91 6.77
N PRO A 443 12.77 -10.37 5.89
CA PRO A 443 12.36 -10.85 4.58
C PRO A 443 11.33 -11.97 4.70
N PRO A 444 10.19 -11.89 3.99
CA PRO A 444 9.14 -12.93 4.01
C PRO A 444 9.60 -14.24 3.36
N VAL A 445 10.71 -14.20 2.65
CA VAL A 445 11.32 -15.32 1.92
C VAL A 445 12.84 -15.33 2.14
N ASP A 446 13.40 -16.51 2.23
CA ASP A 446 14.85 -16.72 2.14
C ASP A 446 15.25 -16.71 0.65
N VAL A 447 15.90 -15.63 0.21
CA VAL A 447 16.28 -15.45 -1.21
C VAL A 447 17.28 -16.51 -1.72
N THR A 448 17.88 -17.30 -0.81
CA THR A 448 18.74 -18.42 -1.17
C THR A 448 17.96 -19.68 -1.54
N LYS A 449 16.63 -19.65 -1.44
CA LYS A 449 15.74 -20.80 -1.70
C LYS A 449 14.79 -20.52 -2.86
N ALA A 450 14.43 -21.60 -3.55
CA ALA A 450 13.31 -21.62 -4.46
C ALA A 450 12.03 -22.00 -3.70
N TYR A 451 10.91 -21.50 -4.15
CA TYR A 451 9.61 -21.67 -3.49
C TYR A 451 8.57 -22.24 -4.44
N ARG A 452 7.69 -23.05 -3.90
CA ARG A 452 6.39 -23.32 -4.48
C ARG A 452 5.41 -22.27 -3.95
N ILE A 453 4.67 -21.64 -4.86
CA ILE A 453 3.64 -20.63 -4.56
C ILE A 453 2.29 -21.34 -4.72
N ALA A 454 1.56 -21.54 -3.63
CA ALA A 454 0.32 -22.30 -3.61
C ALA A 454 -0.85 -21.47 -3.06
N SER A 455 -2.02 -21.54 -3.70
CA SER A 455 -3.25 -20.96 -3.16
C SER A 455 -3.84 -21.79 -2.02
N GLY A 456 -4.76 -21.20 -1.26
CA GLY A 456 -5.51 -21.89 -0.21
C GLY A 456 -6.31 -23.11 -0.72
N ASP A 457 -6.60 -23.16 -2.02
CA ASP A 457 -7.26 -24.31 -2.68
C ASP A 457 -6.27 -25.41 -3.11
N GLY A 458 -4.99 -25.30 -2.74
CA GLY A 458 -3.95 -26.27 -3.06
C GLY A 458 -3.48 -26.26 -4.51
N ARG A 459 -3.82 -25.25 -5.30
CA ARG A 459 -3.25 -25.02 -6.62
C ARG A 459 -1.92 -24.32 -6.52
N VAL A 460 -1.02 -24.60 -7.45
CA VAL A 460 0.32 -23.98 -7.49
C VAL A 460 0.52 -23.18 -8.76
N LEU A 461 1.25 -22.07 -8.61
CA LEU A 461 1.69 -21.29 -9.74
C LEU A 461 2.72 -22.07 -10.55
N ALA A 462 2.50 -22.24 -11.84
CA ALA A 462 3.38 -22.96 -12.73
C ALA A 462 3.62 -22.17 -14.04
N GLN A 463 4.83 -22.30 -14.58
CA GLN A 463 5.11 -21.86 -15.94
C GLN A 463 4.35 -22.76 -16.91
N ALA A 464 3.66 -22.19 -17.89
CA ALA A 464 3.00 -22.94 -18.95
C ALA A 464 4.02 -23.46 -19.99
N ALA A 465 3.57 -24.42 -20.80
CA ALA A 465 4.40 -25.04 -21.83
C ALA A 465 4.91 -24.07 -22.93
N ASP A 466 4.23 -22.93 -23.11
CA ASP A 466 4.63 -21.85 -24.03
C ASP A 466 5.85 -21.06 -23.55
N GLY A 467 6.27 -21.27 -22.29
CA GLY A 467 7.40 -20.56 -21.67
C GLY A 467 7.17 -19.07 -21.43
N VAL A 468 5.93 -18.60 -21.55
CA VAL A 468 5.51 -17.19 -21.38
C VAL A 468 4.37 -17.06 -20.40
N SER A 469 3.32 -17.85 -20.51
CA SER A 469 2.16 -17.81 -19.64
C SER A 469 2.42 -18.47 -18.29
N VAL A 470 1.62 -18.13 -17.30
CA VAL A 470 1.61 -18.78 -15.98
C VAL A 470 0.22 -19.32 -15.66
N THR A 471 0.18 -20.53 -15.12
CA THR A 471 -1.05 -21.30 -14.89
C THR A 471 -1.20 -21.71 -13.43
N SER A 472 -2.41 -22.13 -13.09
CA SER A 472 -2.75 -22.79 -11.82
C SER A 472 -2.81 -24.29 -12.02
N ASP A 473 -1.86 -25.03 -11.45
CA ASP A 473 -1.75 -26.47 -11.66
C ASP A 473 -1.83 -27.25 -10.34
N PRO A 474 -2.08 -28.58 -10.38
CA PRO A 474 -1.88 -29.44 -9.22
C PRO A 474 -0.41 -29.42 -8.78
N ALA A 475 -0.16 -29.54 -7.48
CA ALA A 475 1.19 -29.65 -6.96
C ALA A 475 1.87 -30.93 -7.48
N ALA A 476 3.08 -30.80 -8.05
CA ALA A 476 3.89 -31.93 -8.51
C ALA A 476 5.27 -31.85 -7.89
N THR A 477 5.68 -32.92 -7.20
CA THR A 477 6.92 -32.96 -6.39
C THR A 477 8.20 -32.82 -7.19
N ARG A 478 8.17 -33.11 -8.49
CA ARG A 478 9.36 -33.08 -9.37
C ARG A 478 9.18 -32.17 -10.60
N SER A 479 8.20 -31.28 -10.59
CA SER A 479 8.02 -30.37 -11.73
C SER A 479 9.06 -29.25 -11.70
N ALA A 480 9.82 -29.11 -12.75
CA ALA A 480 10.74 -27.98 -12.95
C ALA A 480 10.02 -26.66 -13.26
N LEU A 481 8.71 -26.70 -13.52
CA LEU A 481 7.89 -25.53 -13.90
C LEU A 481 7.21 -24.83 -12.73
N GLN A 482 7.31 -25.41 -11.51
CA GLN A 482 6.61 -24.92 -10.31
C GLN A 482 7.50 -24.21 -9.30
N PRO A 483 8.85 -24.32 -9.28
CA PRO A 483 9.71 -23.57 -8.40
C PRO A 483 9.92 -22.13 -8.89
N TRP A 484 9.88 -21.19 -7.92
CA TRP A 484 10.05 -19.74 -8.12
C TRP A 484 11.16 -19.20 -7.22
N VAL A 485 11.96 -18.30 -7.73
CA VAL A 485 13.06 -17.64 -7.01
C VAL A 485 12.72 -16.19 -6.78
N PHE A 486 12.94 -15.72 -5.56
CA PHE A 486 12.75 -14.33 -5.18
C PHE A 486 14.09 -13.61 -5.10
N THR A 487 14.14 -12.40 -5.62
CA THR A 487 15.29 -11.50 -5.49
C THR A 487 14.79 -10.18 -4.91
N SER A 488 15.36 -9.76 -3.78
CA SER A 488 15.01 -8.48 -3.16
C SER A 488 15.52 -7.30 -4.01
N ASN A 489 14.73 -6.24 -4.11
CA ASN A 489 15.16 -4.97 -4.68
C ASN A 489 15.75 -4.01 -3.62
N GLY A 490 15.77 -4.42 -2.32
CA GLY A 490 16.30 -3.61 -1.22
C GLY A 490 15.35 -2.50 -0.73
N ASP A 491 14.16 -2.41 -1.30
CA ASP A 491 13.17 -1.38 -1.00
C ASP A 491 11.83 -1.94 -0.45
N GLY A 492 11.81 -3.23 -0.07
CA GLY A 492 10.62 -3.96 0.37
C GLY A 492 9.91 -4.70 -0.75
N SER A 493 10.28 -4.48 -2.02
CA SER A 493 9.76 -5.22 -3.17
C SER A 493 10.70 -6.33 -3.62
N TYR A 494 10.15 -7.26 -4.42
CA TYR A 494 10.86 -8.44 -4.92
C TYR A 494 10.63 -8.63 -6.42
N ARG A 495 11.60 -9.22 -7.09
CA ARG A 495 11.45 -9.85 -8.40
C ARG A 495 11.20 -11.34 -8.19
N ILE A 496 10.30 -11.92 -8.95
CA ILE A 496 9.94 -13.34 -8.88
C ILE A 496 10.27 -13.98 -10.22
N ALA A 497 11.19 -14.92 -10.24
CA ALA A 497 11.63 -15.59 -11.45
C ALA A 497 11.21 -17.07 -11.46
N ALA A 498 10.84 -17.59 -12.63
CA ALA A 498 10.71 -19.02 -12.81
C ALA A 498 12.10 -19.68 -12.70
N ALA A 499 12.27 -20.61 -11.75
CA ALA A 499 13.56 -21.23 -11.49
C ALA A 499 14.16 -21.94 -12.72
N SER A 500 13.29 -22.48 -13.61
CA SER A 500 13.69 -23.19 -14.83
C SER A 500 14.27 -22.29 -15.92
N THR A 501 13.85 -21.03 -16.00
CA THR A 501 14.21 -20.13 -17.13
C THR A 501 14.83 -18.81 -16.69
N GLY A 502 14.72 -18.42 -15.41
CA GLY A 502 15.10 -17.12 -14.90
C GLY A 502 14.28 -15.95 -15.41
N LYS A 503 13.25 -16.20 -16.24
CA LYS A 503 12.34 -15.16 -16.68
C LYS A 503 11.51 -14.63 -15.51
N LEU A 504 11.33 -13.32 -15.47
CA LEU A 504 10.61 -12.63 -14.40
C LEU A 504 9.11 -12.67 -14.63
N LEU A 505 8.38 -12.98 -13.55
CA LEU A 505 6.94 -12.85 -13.49
C LEU A 505 6.55 -11.37 -13.43
N GLY A 506 5.67 -10.94 -14.31
CA GLY A 506 5.24 -9.54 -14.33
C GLY A 506 4.03 -9.30 -15.20
N VAL A 507 3.54 -8.07 -15.14
CA VAL A 507 2.50 -7.55 -16.04
C VAL A 507 3.12 -6.55 -17.02
N PRO A 508 2.55 -6.36 -18.21
CA PRO A 508 2.98 -5.30 -19.12
C PRO A 508 2.85 -3.93 -18.48
N THR A 509 3.84 -3.07 -18.66
CA THR A 509 3.75 -1.66 -18.19
C THR A 509 3.14 -0.73 -19.23
N THR A 510 2.50 -1.29 -20.26
CA THR A 510 1.69 -0.52 -21.19
C THR A 510 0.45 0.02 -20.44
N PRO A 511 0.13 1.30 -20.57
CA PRO A 511 -1.03 1.88 -19.91
C PRO A 511 -2.30 1.05 -20.13
N LYS A 512 -3.09 0.89 -19.08
CA LYS A 512 -4.32 0.09 -18.98
C LYS A 512 -4.12 -1.42 -18.95
N SER A 513 -3.52 -2.04 -19.98
CA SER A 513 -3.53 -3.51 -20.14
C SER A 513 -2.93 -4.27 -18.95
N GLY A 514 -1.86 -3.78 -18.33
CA GLY A 514 -1.22 -4.41 -17.16
C GLY A 514 -1.90 -4.08 -15.84
N ARG A 515 -2.76 -3.07 -15.80
CA ARG A 515 -3.50 -2.62 -14.61
C ARG A 515 -4.97 -3.00 -14.63
N ALA A 516 -5.49 -3.46 -15.78
CA ALA A 516 -6.88 -3.93 -15.88
C ALA A 516 -7.12 -5.15 -14.98
N TRP A 517 -8.29 -5.22 -14.38
CA TRP A 517 -8.68 -6.37 -13.58
C TRP A 517 -8.73 -7.63 -14.44
N GLY A 518 -8.15 -8.72 -13.95
CA GLY A 518 -8.02 -9.95 -14.68
C GLY A 518 -6.89 -9.97 -15.73
N ALA A 519 -5.97 -9.00 -15.70
CA ALA A 519 -4.76 -9.04 -16.51
C ALA A 519 -3.99 -10.33 -16.24
N LYS A 520 -3.38 -10.90 -17.30
CA LYS A 520 -2.63 -12.15 -17.21
C LYS A 520 -1.15 -11.83 -17.05
N PRO A 521 -0.54 -12.14 -15.88
CA PRO A 521 0.90 -12.01 -15.74
C PRO A 521 1.62 -12.95 -16.72
N VAL A 522 2.78 -12.52 -17.17
CA VAL A 522 3.62 -13.27 -18.12
C VAL A 522 5.05 -13.36 -17.63
N LEU A 523 5.80 -14.28 -18.20
CA LEU A 523 7.22 -14.46 -17.99
C LEU A 523 8.00 -13.76 -19.11
N ALA A 524 8.84 -12.81 -18.74
CA ALA A 524 9.71 -12.09 -19.67
C ALA A 524 11.10 -11.88 -19.05
N ALA A 525 12.13 -11.78 -19.90
CA ALA A 525 13.44 -11.32 -19.45
C ALA A 525 13.35 -9.86 -18.97
N ALA A 526 14.29 -9.46 -18.13
CA ALA A 526 14.50 -8.04 -17.86
C ALA A 526 14.91 -7.33 -19.16
N GLY A 527 14.43 -6.13 -19.38
CA GLY A 527 14.86 -5.31 -20.51
C GLY A 527 16.29 -4.78 -20.33
N ALA A 528 16.83 -4.12 -21.37
CA ALA A 528 18.17 -3.52 -21.33
C ALA A 528 18.32 -2.47 -20.17
N GLY A 529 17.24 -1.85 -19.74
CA GLY A 529 17.19 -0.93 -18.57
C GLY A 529 16.94 -1.61 -17.22
N GLY A 530 17.01 -2.94 -17.17
CA GLY A 530 16.69 -3.72 -15.98
C GLY A 530 15.22 -4.12 -15.88
N PRO A 531 14.79 -4.68 -14.72
CA PRO A 531 13.42 -5.08 -14.49
C PRO A 531 12.47 -3.88 -14.47
N THR A 532 11.33 -4.01 -15.16
CA THR A 532 10.28 -2.99 -15.14
C THR A 532 9.54 -2.98 -13.79
N VAL A 533 8.82 -1.89 -13.48
CA VAL A 533 7.96 -1.83 -12.29
C VAL A 533 6.85 -2.90 -12.33
N GLY A 534 6.42 -3.34 -13.52
CA GLY A 534 5.48 -4.46 -13.70
C GLY A 534 6.06 -5.82 -13.31
N GLN A 535 7.39 -5.95 -13.23
CA GLN A 535 8.10 -7.16 -12.77
C GLN A 535 8.49 -7.10 -11.29
N GLN A 536 7.99 -6.09 -10.55
CA GLN A 536 8.20 -5.94 -9.12
C GLN A 536 6.93 -6.29 -8.34
N TRP A 537 7.11 -6.94 -7.19
CA TRP A 537 6.03 -7.44 -6.37
C TRP A 537 6.29 -7.13 -4.89
N PHE A 538 5.27 -6.68 -4.18
CA PHE A 538 5.29 -6.67 -2.73
C PHE A 538 4.77 -8.03 -2.23
N VAL A 539 5.44 -8.58 -1.22
CA VAL A 539 5.05 -9.83 -0.54
C VAL A 539 4.44 -9.43 0.80
N VAL A 540 3.13 -9.27 0.81
CA VAL A 540 2.40 -8.74 1.97
C VAL A 540 1.84 -9.89 2.79
N PRO A 541 2.20 -10.02 4.07
CA PRO A 541 1.66 -11.06 4.93
C PRO A 541 0.18 -10.80 5.21
N VAL A 542 -0.63 -11.86 5.19
CA VAL A 542 -2.05 -11.81 5.61
C VAL A 542 -2.17 -12.01 7.12
N THR A 543 -1.24 -12.77 7.70
CA THR A 543 -1.03 -12.88 9.15
C THR A 543 0.48 -12.81 9.43
N SER A 544 0.90 -12.69 10.68
CA SER A 544 2.32 -12.56 11.07
C SER A 544 3.25 -13.64 10.53
N THR A 545 2.72 -14.84 10.25
CA THR A 545 3.50 -16.00 9.79
C THR A 545 3.17 -16.45 8.37
N GLY A 546 2.41 -15.64 7.62
CA GLY A 546 1.80 -16.00 6.33
C GLY A 546 0.43 -16.67 6.53
N PRO A 547 -0.33 -16.96 5.48
CA PRO A 547 0.07 -16.82 4.08
C PRO A 547 0.19 -15.37 3.60
N TYR A 548 0.53 -15.22 2.33
CA TYR A 548 0.88 -13.94 1.74
C TYR A 548 -0.03 -13.55 0.59
N ARG A 549 -0.06 -12.26 0.27
CA ARG A 549 -0.52 -11.73 -1.01
C ARG A 549 0.66 -11.22 -1.81
N LEU A 550 0.74 -11.61 -3.06
CA LEU A 550 1.72 -11.05 -4.00
C LEU A 550 1.05 -9.88 -4.73
N VAL A 551 1.38 -8.66 -4.32
CA VAL A 551 0.82 -7.43 -4.88
C VAL A 551 1.75 -6.93 -5.97
N ASN A 552 1.28 -6.86 -7.20
CA ASN A 552 2.07 -6.31 -8.30
C ASN A 552 2.25 -4.80 -8.11
N ARG A 553 3.48 -4.32 -8.13
CA ARG A 553 3.79 -2.92 -7.83
C ARG A 553 3.20 -1.95 -8.85
N TYR A 554 3.16 -2.33 -10.14
CA TYR A 554 2.63 -1.46 -11.19
C TYR A 554 1.11 -1.32 -11.15
N SER A 555 0.42 -2.43 -10.91
CA SER A 555 -1.05 -2.45 -10.98
C SER A 555 -1.73 -2.24 -9.62
N GLY A 556 -1.05 -2.49 -8.51
CA GLY A 556 -1.67 -2.56 -7.18
C GLY A 556 -2.55 -3.80 -6.97
N LEU A 557 -2.64 -4.68 -7.97
CA LEU A 557 -3.49 -5.87 -7.96
C LEU A 557 -2.73 -7.08 -7.40
N VAL A 558 -3.48 -8.02 -6.82
CA VAL A 558 -2.90 -9.26 -6.28
C VAL A 558 -2.93 -10.38 -7.29
N LEU A 559 -1.91 -11.23 -7.23
CA LEU A 559 -1.87 -12.48 -7.99
C LEU A 559 -2.93 -13.44 -7.45
N GLY A 560 -3.83 -13.90 -8.33
CA GLY A 560 -4.84 -14.91 -8.04
C GLY A 560 -4.63 -16.17 -8.88
N LEU A 561 -4.65 -17.33 -8.22
CA LEU A 561 -4.66 -18.63 -8.87
C LEU A 561 -6.12 -19.09 -9.04
N SER A 562 -6.38 -19.97 -10.01
CA SER A 562 -7.70 -20.56 -10.18
C SER A 562 -7.80 -21.90 -9.46
N ALA A 563 -8.88 -22.16 -8.78
CA ALA A 563 -9.21 -23.49 -8.28
C ALA A 563 -9.30 -24.54 -9.40
N ARG A 564 -9.48 -24.12 -10.66
CA ARG A 564 -9.50 -24.99 -11.83
C ARG A 564 -8.11 -25.15 -12.43
N PRO A 565 -7.60 -26.40 -12.60
CA PRO A 565 -6.26 -26.63 -13.16
C PRO A 565 -6.15 -26.14 -14.62
N GLY A 566 -4.93 -25.73 -15.01
CA GLY A 566 -4.61 -25.28 -16.36
C GLY A 566 -5.19 -23.90 -16.73
N ARG A 567 -5.86 -23.20 -15.81
CA ARG A 567 -6.31 -21.83 -16.03
C ARG A 567 -5.17 -20.87 -15.79
N LEU A 568 -5.11 -19.82 -16.60
CA LEU A 568 -4.11 -18.77 -16.42
C LEU A 568 -4.29 -18.09 -15.06
N ALA A 569 -3.18 -17.75 -14.42
CA ALA A 569 -3.17 -16.85 -13.28
C ALA A 569 -3.61 -15.45 -13.72
N GLU A 570 -4.13 -14.68 -12.79
CA GLU A 570 -4.65 -13.32 -13.04
C GLU A 570 -4.17 -12.37 -11.95
N THR A 571 -4.04 -11.09 -12.29
CA THR A 571 -3.98 -10.03 -11.27
C THR A 571 -5.37 -9.42 -11.12
N THR A 572 -5.88 -9.40 -9.89
CA THR A 572 -7.26 -9.02 -9.57
C THR A 572 -7.28 -8.12 -8.32
N PRO A 573 -8.34 -7.31 -8.13
CA PRO A 573 -8.47 -6.57 -6.89
C PRO A 573 -8.58 -7.53 -5.70
N VAL A 574 -8.14 -7.09 -4.53
CA VAL A 574 -8.19 -7.91 -3.32
C VAL A 574 -9.63 -8.09 -2.86
N ARG A 575 -9.96 -9.32 -2.50
CA ARG A 575 -11.20 -9.68 -1.80
C ARG A 575 -10.88 -10.41 -0.50
N SER A 576 -11.49 -9.97 0.58
CA SER A 576 -11.52 -10.66 1.87
C SER A 576 -12.92 -11.19 2.23
N TRP A 577 -13.86 -11.08 1.29
CA TRP A 577 -15.27 -11.49 1.41
C TRP A 577 -15.73 -12.25 0.16
N SER A 578 -16.86 -12.93 0.29
CA SER A 578 -17.53 -13.59 -0.86
C SER A 578 -18.33 -12.54 -1.63
N ASP A 579 -18.13 -12.48 -2.95
CA ASP A 579 -18.98 -11.70 -3.83
C ASP A 579 -20.36 -12.36 -3.96
N THR A 580 -21.39 -11.66 -3.53
CA THR A 580 -22.79 -12.09 -3.59
C THR A 580 -23.58 -11.42 -4.72
N THR A 581 -22.96 -10.53 -5.50
CA THR A 581 -23.64 -9.74 -6.54
C THR A 581 -23.91 -10.54 -7.81
N GLY A 582 -23.18 -11.63 -8.01
CA GLY A 582 -23.18 -12.39 -9.26
C GLY A 582 -22.47 -11.68 -10.42
N SER A 583 -21.84 -10.53 -10.17
CA SER A 583 -21.06 -9.79 -11.15
C SER A 583 -19.71 -10.47 -11.41
N ALA A 584 -19.26 -10.45 -12.66
CA ALA A 584 -17.93 -10.93 -13.04
C ALA A 584 -16.91 -9.79 -13.19
N VAL A 585 -17.27 -8.56 -12.84
CA VAL A 585 -16.46 -7.36 -13.11
C VAL A 585 -15.09 -7.43 -12.44
N GLY A 586 -15.02 -7.82 -11.17
CA GLY A 586 -13.76 -7.94 -10.44
C GLY A 586 -13.03 -9.27 -10.63
N GLY A 587 -13.43 -10.05 -11.64
CA GLY A 587 -12.92 -11.40 -11.86
C GLY A 587 -13.59 -12.43 -10.95
N SER A 588 -13.24 -13.70 -11.15
CA SER A 588 -13.82 -14.82 -10.42
C SER A 588 -12.96 -15.33 -9.27
N ARG A 589 -11.90 -14.60 -8.88
CA ARG A 589 -10.95 -15.05 -7.87
C ARG A 589 -11.51 -14.84 -6.46
N THR A 590 -11.51 -15.91 -5.68
CA THR A 590 -11.92 -15.89 -4.27
C THR A 590 -10.77 -15.44 -3.37
N ALA A 591 -11.06 -15.17 -2.10
CA ALA A 591 -10.03 -14.88 -1.11
C ALA A 591 -8.99 -16.01 -0.99
N ALA A 592 -9.41 -17.28 -1.06
CA ALA A 592 -8.52 -18.45 -1.01
C ALA A 592 -7.59 -18.51 -2.24
N GLU A 593 -8.09 -18.15 -3.42
CA GLU A 593 -7.29 -18.10 -4.65
C GLU A 593 -6.26 -16.97 -4.67
N GLN A 594 -6.48 -15.91 -3.88
CA GLN A 594 -5.60 -14.74 -3.73
C GLN A 594 -4.65 -14.82 -2.53
N THR A 595 -4.82 -15.82 -1.67
CA THR A 595 -4.02 -16.01 -0.47
C THR A 595 -3.04 -17.15 -0.69
N LEU A 596 -1.73 -16.83 -0.72
CA LEU A 596 -0.69 -17.70 -1.25
C LEU A 596 0.26 -18.15 -0.16
N GLY A 597 0.43 -19.46 -0.03
CA GLY A 597 1.46 -20.09 0.77
C GLY A 597 2.78 -20.17 -0.01
N LEU A 598 3.89 -19.87 0.65
CA LEU A 598 5.24 -19.95 0.12
C LEU A 598 5.99 -21.10 0.79
N THR A 599 6.20 -22.22 0.08
CA THR A 599 6.86 -23.39 0.63
C THR A 599 8.23 -23.58 -0.04
N PRO A 600 9.34 -23.59 0.72
CA PRO A 600 10.66 -23.86 0.17
C PRO A 600 10.70 -25.21 -0.53
N THR A 601 11.34 -25.29 -1.70
CA THR A 601 11.48 -26.52 -2.51
C THR A 601 12.92 -26.98 -2.67
N GLY A 602 13.88 -26.15 -2.29
CA GLY A 602 15.31 -26.42 -2.39
C GLY A 602 16.11 -25.12 -2.50
N PRO A 603 17.40 -25.19 -2.79
CA PRO A 603 18.21 -24.02 -3.06
C PRO A 603 17.66 -23.23 -4.25
N ALA A 604 17.88 -21.93 -4.29
CA ALA A 604 17.56 -21.06 -5.42
C ALA A 604 18.53 -21.32 -6.61
N SER A 605 18.42 -22.52 -7.19
CA SER A 605 19.08 -22.79 -8.45
C SER A 605 18.26 -22.15 -9.56
N GLY A 606 18.65 -20.97 -10.05
CA GLY A 606 18.03 -20.35 -11.22
C GLY A 606 17.60 -18.88 -11.14
N GLY A 607 17.75 -18.20 -10.01
CA GLY A 607 17.68 -16.72 -10.00
C GLY A 607 18.72 -16.14 -10.95
N SER A 608 18.37 -15.16 -11.79
CA SER A 608 19.40 -14.49 -12.59
C SER A 608 20.42 -13.84 -11.67
N LEU A 609 21.67 -14.25 -11.80
CA LEU A 609 22.81 -13.57 -11.18
C LEU A 609 23.34 -12.45 -12.07
N ASP A 610 22.49 -11.90 -12.99
CA ASP A 610 22.88 -10.77 -13.81
C ASP A 610 23.28 -9.58 -12.94
N GLY A 611 24.36 -8.93 -13.30
CA GLY A 611 24.89 -7.79 -12.57
C GLY A 611 26.35 -7.93 -12.20
N THR A 612 26.85 -6.96 -11.45
CA THR A 612 28.25 -6.95 -11.00
C THR A 612 28.35 -7.63 -9.64
N HIS A 613 29.28 -8.58 -9.55
CA HIS A 613 29.55 -9.34 -8.33
C HIS A 613 31.04 -9.42 -8.03
N THR A 614 31.39 -9.55 -6.75
CA THR A 614 32.67 -10.10 -6.36
C THR A 614 32.54 -11.59 -6.11
N LEU A 615 33.48 -12.43 -6.56
CA LEU A 615 33.50 -13.86 -6.27
C LEU A 615 34.57 -14.13 -5.21
N THR A 616 34.19 -14.63 -4.05
CA THR A 616 35.12 -14.89 -2.94
C THR A 616 35.12 -16.35 -2.55
N ALA A 617 36.29 -17.00 -2.59
CA ALA A 617 36.47 -18.36 -2.07
C ALA A 617 37.48 -18.35 -0.92
N SER A 618 37.10 -18.93 0.23
CA SER A 618 37.97 -18.99 1.42
C SER A 618 38.57 -17.63 1.83
N GLY A 619 37.78 -16.53 1.67
CA GLY A 619 38.18 -15.17 2.04
C GLY A 619 39.05 -14.44 1.00
N LYS A 620 39.30 -15.04 -0.18
CA LYS A 620 40.05 -14.42 -1.26
C LYS A 620 39.12 -14.15 -2.45
N ALA A 621 39.22 -12.96 -3.06
CA ALA A 621 38.44 -12.55 -4.22
C ALA A 621 39.09 -13.03 -5.52
N LEU A 622 38.27 -13.45 -6.50
CA LEU A 622 38.70 -13.67 -7.85
C LEU A 622 39.20 -12.35 -8.43
N ASP A 623 40.44 -12.36 -8.95
CA ASP A 623 41.21 -11.16 -9.23
C ASP A 623 41.85 -11.27 -10.61
N ASP A 624 41.81 -10.16 -11.33
CA ASP A 624 42.63 -9.95 -12.50
C ASP A 624 44.01 -9.41 -12.05
N PRO A 625 45.10 -10.17 -12.23
CA PRO A 625 46.37 -9.88 -11.57
C PRO A 625 46.99 -8.56 -12.02
N GLY A 626 47.26 -7.70 -11.03
CA GLY A 626 47.98 -6.43 -11.28
C GLY A 626 47.18 -5.43 -12.12
N HIS A 627 45.86 -5.50 -12.15
CA HIS A 627 45.00 -4.68 -13.01
C HIS A 627 45.29 -4.86 -14.50
N SER A 628 45.58 -6.09 -14.93
CA SER A 628 45.96 -6.38 -16.31
C SER A 628 44.77 -6.21 -17.24
N THR A 629 44.97 -5.53 -18.35
CA THR A 629 44.02 -5.47 -19.46
C THR A 629 44.42 -6.37 -20.63
N GLU A 630 45.47 -7.18 -20.44
CA GLU A 630 46.01 -8.02 -21.51
C GLU A 630 45.25 -9.36 -21.59
N GLN A 631 44.95 -9.79 -22.82
CA GLN A 631 44.38 -11.10 -23.07
C GLN A 631 45.39 -12.20 -22.72
N GLY A 632 44.92 -13.29 -22.13
CA GLY A 632 45.71 -14.44 -21.73
C GLY A 632 46.28 -14.34 -20.31
N ALA A 633 46.08 -13.26 -19.60
CA ALA A 633 46.47 -13.19 -18.19
C ALA A 633 45.67 -14.24 -17.36
N GLN A 634 46.39 -15.13 -16.66
CA GLN A 634 45.76 -16.12 -15.81
C GLN A 634 45.13 -15.47 -14.57
N LEU A 635 43.89 -15.77 -14.27
CA LEU A 635 43.19 -15.28 -13.10
C LEU A 635 43.79 -15.88 -11.81
N ILE A 636 43.81 -15.06 -10.78
CA ILE A 636 44.30 -15.44 -9.47
C ILE A 636 43.22 -15.20 -8.40
N THR A 637 43.49 -15.57 -7.18
CA THR A 637 42.75 -15.02 -6.03
C THR A 637 43.63 -14.12 -5.18
N TRP A 638 43.08 -13.01 -4.72
CA TRP A 638 43.77 -12.00 -3.92
C TRP A 638 42.92 -11.52 -2.75
N SER A 639 43.53 -10.88 -1.77
CA SER A 639 42.80 -10.21 -0.68
C SER A 639 41.80 -9.19 -1.24
N PRO A 640 40.56 -9.15 -0.76
CA PRO A 640 39.58 -8.18 -1.24
C PRO A 640 40.09 -6.75 -1.12
N ASN A 641 40.03 -5.99 -2.23
CA ASN A 641 40.55 -4.62 -2.31
C ASN A 641 39.50 -3.61 -2.80
N ALA A 642 38.26 -4.06 -3.08
CA ALA A 642 37.17 -3.28 -3.68
C ALA A 642 37.50 -2.65 -5.05
N GLY A 643 38.56 -3.07 -5.73
CA GLY A 643 38.99 -2.61 -7.06
C GLY A 643 38.09 -3.16 -8.16
N ALA A 644 38.10 -2.48 -9.32
CA ALA A 644 37.34 -2.92 -10.50
C ALA A 644 37.86 -4.25 -11.07
N ASN A 645 39.13 -4.59 -10.82
CA ASN A 645 39.79 -5.85 -11.20
C ASN A 645 39.21 -7.07 -10.45
N GLN A 646 38.51 -6.86 -9.32
CA GLN A 646 37.80 -7.90 -8.55
C GLN A 646 36.30 -7.90 -8.78
N ASN A 647 35.77 -7.00 -9.61
CA ASN A 647 34.39 -6.92 -9.98
C ASN A 647 34.12 -7.70 -11.28
N TRP A 648 33.10 -8.55 -11.27
CA TRP A 648 32.76 -9.42 -12.39
C TRP A 648 31.30 -9.23 -12.78
N VAL A 649 31.06 -8.86 -14.03
CA VAL A 649 29.73 -8.67 -14.58
C VAL A 649 29.21 -10.01 -15.11
N PHE A 650 28.17 -10.51 -14.50
CA PHE A 650 27.45 -11.71 -14.92
C PHE A 650 26.37 -11.33 -15.91
N THR A 651 26.35 -11.99 -17.06
CA THR A 651 25.27 -11.84 -18.04
C THR A 651 24.74 -13.21 -18.39
N ARG A 652 23.46 -13.45 -18.04
CA ARG A 652 22.81 -14.73 -18.30
C ARG A 652 22.62 -14.97 -19.79
N GLN A 653 22.98 -16.18 -20.22
CA GLN A 653 22.84 -16.65 -21.56
C GLN A 653 21.49 -17.37 -21.77
N PRO A 654 20.99 -17.51 -23.03
CA PRO A 654 19.71 -18.17 -23.30
C PRO A 654 19.64 -19.63 -22.82
N ASP A 655 20.78 -20.32 -22.67
CA ASP A 655 20.86 -21.69 -22.14
C ASP A 655 20.91 -21.78 -20.59
N GLY A 656 20.81 -20.63 -19.90
CA GLY A 656 20.84 -20.53 -18.46
C GLY A 656 22.22 -20.46 -17.83
N SER A 657 23.32 -20.55 -18.63
CA SER A 657 24.68 -20.28 -18.17
C SER A 657 24.93 -18.77 -18.06
N TYR A 658 26.10 -18.40 -17.57
CA TYR A 658 26.54 -17.01 -17.45
C TYR A 658 27.82 -16.77 -18.24
N GLN A 659 27.86 -15.67 -18.98
CA GLN A 659 29.13 -15.03 -19.39
C GLN A 659 29.57 -14.17 -18.21
N ILE A 660 30.84 -14.28 -17.81
CA ILE A 660 31.43 -13.56 -16.67
C ILE A 660 32.54 -12.66 -17.18
N VAL A 661 32.35 -11.34 -17.10
CA VAL A 661 33.22 -10.32 -17.68
C VAL A 661 33.87 -9.50 -16.57
N ASN A 662 35.17 -9.32 -16.64
CA ASN A 662 35.87 -8.47 -15.67
C ASN A 662 35.44 -7.00 -15.77
N GLY A 663 35.25 -6.35 -14.62
CA GLY A 663 34.78 -4.97 -14.53
C GLY A 663 35.78 -3.93 -15.01
N GLU A 664 37.07 -4.25 -15.04
CA GLU A 664 38.16 -3.36 -15.48
C GLU A 664 38.57 -3.64 -16.91
N SER A 665 39.09 -4.84 -17.19
CA SER A 665 39.61 -5.22 -18.51
C SER A 665 38.53 -5.39 -19.58
N LYS A 666 37.26 -5.64 -19.19
CA LYS A 666 36.15 -6.00 -20.08
C LYS A 666 36.35 -7.32 -20.85
N LEU A 667 37.25 -8.15 -20.37
CA LEU A 667 37.53 -9.48 -20.91
C LEU A 667 36.72 -10.54 -20.15
N CYS A 668 36.40 -11.64 -20.83
CA CYS A 668 35.69 -12.77 -20.30
C CYS A 668 36.59 -13.72 -19.49
N ALA A 669 36.07 -14.27 -18.39
CA ALA A 669 36.68 -15.44 -17.76
C ALA A 669 36.58 -16.63 -18.72
N ASP A 670 37.72 -17.18 -19.10
CA ASP A 670 37.92 -18.14 -20.21
C ASP A 670 38.76 -19.34 -19.77
N VAL A 671 38.32 -20.55 -20.11
CA VAL A 671 39.18 -21.72 -19.96
C VAL A 671 40.11 -21.78 -21.16
N THR A 672 41.42 -21.67 -20.92
CA THR A 672 42.46 -21.59 -21.97
C THR A 672 42.31 -22.67 -23.05
N ALA A 673 42.43 -22.25 -24.33
CA ALA A 673 42.33 -23.11 -25.50
C ALA A 673 41.07 -24.02 -25.56
N SER A 674 39.98 -23.63 -24.91
CA SER A 674 38.75 -24.42 -24.75
C SER A 674 39.02 -25.83 -24.18
N SER A 675 40.03 -25.97 -23.32
CA SER A 675 40.44 -27.23 -22.71
C SER A 675 39.32 -27.86 -21.86
N ARG A 676 39.23 -29.19 -21.93
CA ARG A 676 38.36 -29.98 -21.05
C ARG A 676 39.12 -30.72 -19.95
N ALA A 677 40.43 -30.54 -19.88
CA ALA A 677 41.29 -31.22 -18.94
C ALA A 677 41.19 -30.56 -17.54
N ALA A 678 41.27 -31.38 -16.49
CA ALA A 678 41.47 -30.88 -15.14
C ALA A 678 42.84 -30.19 -15.03
N GLY A 679 42.92 -29.09 -14.31
CA GLY A 679 44.13 -28.28 -14.18
C GLY A 679 44.29 -27.22 -15.26
N ALA A 680 43.42 -27.16 -16.27
CA ALA A 680 43.52 -26.10 -17.27
C ALA A 680 43.31 -24.72 -16.65
N GLU A 681 44.13 -23.76 -17.04
CA GLU A 681 44.12 -22.40 -16.58
C GLU A 681 42.83 -21.67 -16.91
N VAL A 682 42.34 -20.86 -15.98
CA VAL A 682 41.30 -19.88 -16.26
C VAL A 682 41.96 -18.52 -16.44
N ILE A 683 41.79 -17.96 -17.62
CA ILE A 683 42.43 -16.72 -18.07
C ILE A 683 41.38 -15.66 -18.36
N GLN A 684 41.78 -14.42 -18.56
CA GLN A 684 40.91 -13.44 -19.19
C GLN A 684 41.16 -13.42 -20.71
N TRP A 685 40.09 -13.38 -21.51
CA TRP A 685 40.17 -13.41 -22.98
C TRP A 685 39.05 -12.59 -23.61
N PRO A 686 39.23 -12.05 -24.83
CA PRO A 686 38.14 -11.38 -25.55
C PRO A 686 36.88 -12.26 -25.62
N CYS A 687 35.71 -11.67 -25.35
CA CYS A 687 34.46 -12.40 -25.32
C CYS A 687 34.08 -12.89 -26.72
N THR A 688 34.17 -14.20 -26.94
CA THR A 688 33.88 -14.86 -28.24
C THR A 688 32.51 -15.56 -28.22
N GLY A 689 31.89 -15.74 -27.04
CA GLY A 689 30.67 -16.52 -26.88
C GLY A 689 30.87 -18.04 -26.96
N GLY A 690 32.11 -18.52 -26.86
CA GLY A 690 32.43 -19.96 -26.81
C GLY A 690 31.98 -20.61 -25.50
N ALA A 691 31.71 -21.92 -25.51
CA ALA A 691 31.26 -22.66 -24.33
C ALA A 691 32.29 -22.66 -23.17
N ASN A 692 33.58 -22.41 -23.47
CA ASN A 692 34.65 -22.23 -22.47
C ASN A 692 34.62 -20.88 -21.74
N GLN A 693 33.80 -19.94 -22.23
CA GLN A 693 33.51 -18.64 -21.60
C GLN A 693 32.12 -18.60 -20.93
N HIS A 694 31.37 -19.67 -21.03
CA HIS A 694 30.07 -19.82 -20.40
C HIS A 694 30.18 -20.69 -19.15
N TRP A 695 29.54 -20.24 -18.05
CA TRP A 695 29.67 -20.83 -16.74
C TRP A 695 28.29 -21.19 -16.16
N SER A 696 28.14 -22.43 -15.77
CA SER A 696 26.97 -22.87 -14.97
C SER A 696 27.22 -22.52 -13.52
N VAL A 697 26.43 -21.60 -12.98
CA VAL A 697 26.56 -21.16 -11.58
C VAL A 697 25.43 -21.80 -10.78
N THR A 698 25.78 -22.63 -9.81
CA THR A 698 24.82 -23.41 -9.04
C THR A 698 24.99 -23.15 -7.55
N ALA A 699 23.90 -22.78 -6.86
CA ALA A 699 23.90 -22.57 -5.42
C ALA A 699 24.11 -23.92 -4.68
N THR A 700 24.89 -23.87 -3.62
CA THR A 700 25.11 -24.99 -2.69
C THR A 700 24.24 -24.83 -1.44
N ALA A 701 24.06 -25.93 -0.69
CA ALA A 701 23.19 -25.94 0.48
C ALA A 701 23.64 -24.99 1.62
N ASP A 702 24.92 -24.58 1.60
CA ASP A 702 25.51 -23.64 2.58
C ASP A 702 25.46 -22.17 2.11
N GLY A 703 24.70 -21.87 1.04
CA GLY A 703 24.51 -20.51 0.53
C GLY A 703 25.65 -19.98 -0.32
N ARG A 704 26.62 -20.82 -0.70
CA ARG A 704 27.68 -20.50 -1.66
C ARG A 704 27.32 -20.98 -3.06
N TYR A 705 28.25 -20.86 -4.00
CA TYR A 705 28.05 -21.25 -5.38
C TYR A 705 29.21 -22.11 -5.89
N THR A 706 28.90 -23.08 -6.74
CA THR A 706 29.85 -23.67 -7.67
C THR A 706 29.74 -23.00 -9.01
N VAL A 707 30.87 -22.75 -9.67
CA VAL A 707 30.98 -22.12 -10.98
C VAL A 707 31.62 -23.11 -11.92
N ALA A 708 30.84 -23.78 -12.79
CA ALA A 708 31.30 -24.85 -13.66
C ALA A 708 31.41 -24.37 -15.13
N SER A 709 32.52 -24.66 -15.79
CA SER A 709 32.65 -24.42 -17.23
C SER A 709 31.62 -25.24 -18.02
N LYS A 710 30.90 -24.61 -18.93
CA LYS A 710 29.93 -25.29 -19.83
C LYS A 710 30.61 -26.26 -20.79
N ALA A 711 31.87 -25.99 -21.15
CA ALA A 711 32.61 -26.85 -22.05
C ALA A 711 33.04 -28.17 -21.42
N SER A 712 33.45 -28.17 -20.15
CA SER A 712 34.04 -29.32 -19.46
C SER A 712 33.17 -29.88 -18.30
N GLY A 713 32.33 -29.06 -17.67
CA GLY A 713 31.65 -29.37 -16.43
C GLY A 713 32.53 -29.26 -15.17
N LEU A 714 33.81 -28.90 -15.32
CA LEU A 714 34.76 -28.75 -14.23
C LEU A 714 34.58 -27.41 -13.53
N LEU A 715 34.89 -27.36 -12.22
CA LEU A 715 34.64 -26.22 -11.35
C LEU A 715 35.78 -25.22 -11.34
N LEU A 716 35.47 -23.94 -11.39
CA LEU A 716 36.36 -22.83 -11.07
C LEU A 716 36.95 -23.04 -9.68
N THR A 717 38.27 -23.15 -9.60
CA THR A 717 38.98 -23.59 -8.39
C THR A 717 40.20 -22.71 -8.15
N THR A 718 40.33 -22.14 -6.97
CA THR A 718 41.60 -21.51 -6.55
C THR A 718 42.55 -22.56 -5.98
N ALA A 719 43.83 -22.42 -6.24
CA ALA A 719 44.85 -23.38 -5.82
C ALA A 719 45.11 -23.34 -4.31
N ALA A 720 44.91 -22.20 -3.66
CA ALA A 720 45.22 -21.99 -2.23
C ALA A 720 44.41 -20.83 -1.64
N THR A 721 44.60 -20.58 -0.35
CA THR A 721 44.01 -19.45 0.41
C THR A 721 44.96 -18.24 0.54
N THR A 722 46.04 -18.22 -0.23
CA THR A 722 47.06 -17.16 -0.25
C THR A 722 46.84 -16.20 -1.40
N ASP A 723 47.34 -14.97 -1.27
CA ASP A 723 47.34 -14.02 -2.38
C ASP A 723 48.19 -14.54 -3.52
N GLY A 724 47.73 -14.33 -4.76
CA GLY A 724 48.39 -14.80 -5.96
C GLY A 724 48.12 -16.28 -6.29
N ALA A 725 47.20 -16.95 -5.55
CA ALA A 725 46.87 -18.34 -5.88
C ALA A 725 46.20 -18.44 -7.25
N LEU A 726 46.74 -19.30 -8.12
CA LEU A 726 46.29 -19.48 -9.50
C LEU A 726 44.88 -20.11 -9.54
N VAL A 727 44.08 -19.66 -10.50
CA VAL A 727 42.76 -20.20 -10.74
C VAL A 727 42.75 -21.15 -11.94
N THR A 728 42.19 -22.33 -11.72
CA THR A 728 42.12 -23.41 -12.74
C THR A 728 40.70 -24.03 -12.71
N GLN A 729 40.39 -24.87 -13.69
CA GLN A 729 39.21 -25.75 -13.60
C GLN A 729 39.59 -27.13 -13.02
N GLN A 730 38.79 -27.65 -12.11
CA GLN A 730 39.03 -28.94 -11.41
C GLN A 730 37.77 -29.75 -11.25
N PRO A 731 37.85 -31.11 -11.09
CA PRO A 731 36.71 -31.91 -10.66
C PRO A 731 36.14 -31.41 -9.33
N ASP A 732 34.86 -31.58 -9.13
CA ASP A 732 34.24 -31.26 -7.83
C ASP A 732 34.74 -32.23 -6.73
N THR A 733 35.45 -31.69 -5.76
CA THR A 733 35.97 -32.42 -4.58
C THR A 733 35.24 -32.06 -3.31
N GLY A 734 34.27 -31.17 -3.37
CA GLY A 734 33.60 -30.60 -2.19
C GLY A 734 34.44 -29.58 -1.42
N SER A 735 35.64 -29.25 -1.90
CA SER A 735 36.57 -28.32 -1.24
C SER A 735 36.01 -26.91 -1.11
N ALA A 736 36.35 -26.23 -0.03
CA ALA A 736 36.06 -24.80 0.18
C ALA A 736 36.70 -23.90 -0.88
N LEU A 737 37.76 -24.38 -1.57
CA LEU A 737 38.45 -23.67 -2.66
C LEU A 737 37.64 -23.67 -3.97
N GLN A 738 36.51 -24.38 -4.00
CA GLN A 738 35.57 -24.49 -5.13
C GLN A 738 34.19 -23.91 -4.79
N ARG A 739 34.05 -23.27 -3.63
CA ARG A 739 32.80 -22.73 -3.12
C ARG A 739 32.92 -21.21 -3.04
N TRP A 740 32.22 -20.53 -3.92
CA TRP A 740 32.30 -19.08 -4.12
C TRP A 740 31.12 -18.39 -3.44
N THR A 741 31.40 -17.32 -2.74
CA THR A 741 30.38 -16.37 -2.28
C THR A 741 30.31 -15.24 -3.28
N LEU A 742 29.10 -14.85 -3.68
CA LEU A 742 28.84 -13.69 -4.54
C LEU A 742 28.45 -12.51 -3.63
N GLY A 743 29.21 -11.39 -3.75
CA GLY A 743 28.98 -10.16 -3.02
C GLY A 743 28.49 -9.03 -3.91
#